data_5888caeee894b69cfb7d5aa77ab58bf6
#
_entry.id   5888caeee894b69cfb7d5aa77ab58bf6
#
_cell.length_a   1.000
_cell.length_b   1.000
_cell.length_c   1.000
_cell.angle_alpha   90.00
_cell.angle_beta   90.00
_cell.angle_gamma   90.00
#
_symmetry.space_group_name_H-M   'P 1'
#
loop_
_entity.id
_entity.type
_entity.pdbx_description
1 polymer ?
#
loop_
_entity_poly.entity_id
_entity_poly.type
_entity_poly.pdbx_seq_one_letter_code
_entity_poly.pdbx_strand_id
1 'polypeptide(L)'
;MGFRELLKEKEFIILDGATGTMIQKSGVQYDEVPETLNITHPELIASFHKAYVDAGADVVYANTFGANAYKLEGCGYSVEEIVGAGISIAKNAVGDRALVALDIGSIGQLLEPAGSLTFEQAYEYYKQLILAGKDADVIVFETMTDLYELKAAVLAAKENSDKPIFTTMTFERNMRTFTGTLPSAFAVTMENLGVDALGVNCSLGPDDLEPIVSEISKYTNLPIVIKPNAGLPDPNTNEYDVMPDDFAKSSLSLLKYGVKVLGGCCGTNPEYIKALKDALADKKYQPSKSQVDTIVCSASSVVEVNHPRIIGERINPTGKKLFKQALVDNNIDYILTQALSQTGAGAEILDVNVGHPEIDEKQMMVRVLKAIQSVCDAPLQIDSTKPDVLEAGLRAYNGRPIVNSVNGEEKSLSTVLPLVKKYGACVVGLTLDENGIPKTAEGRFEIAKRIVERAEAIGIDRRDVFIDCLTMTVSAEQSACRQTLNALHRVKTELGCKTCLGVSNISFGLPNRDLVTRTFLTMALEEGLDLPIINPNIDSITGAVRAYRVLDGIDKNSMDFIAAYNDAVQAPAANNNSAASDLDIMTAVFNGLKKEGALLTEKMLAETGDAMKIVNEMLIPALDKVGEGFEKNKIFL
;
A
#
# COMPACT_ATOMS: atom_id res chain seq x y z
N MET A 1 -31.03 -12.02 2.26
CA MET A 1 -30.39 -10.71 2.00
C MET A 1 -28.90 -10.88 2.20
N GLY A 2 -28.07 -10.57 1.19
CA GLY A 2 -26.61 -10.69 1.29
C GLY A 2 -25.97 -9.44 1.89
N PHE A 3 -24.66 -9.50 2.18
CA PHE A 3 -23.96 -8.37 2.81
C PHE A 3 -23.95 -7.09 1.93
N ARG A 4 -23.77 -7.24 0.59
CA ARG A 4 -23.84 -6.08 -0.34
C ARG A 4 -25.24 -5.45 -0.38
N GLU A 5 -26.28 -6.23 -0.13
CA GLU A 5 -27.65 -5.73 -0.01
C GLU A 5 -27.84 -5.01 1.32
N LEU A 6 -27.33 -5.58 2.45
CA LEU A 6 -27.34 -4.90 3.74
C LEU A 6 -26.64 -3.55 3.68
N LEU A 7 -25.50 -3.46 2.99
CA LEU A 7 -24.77 -2.20 2.79
C LEU A 7 -25.60 -1.15 2.04
N LYS A 8 -26.54 -1.55 1.19
CA LYS A 8 -27.40 -0.62 0.43
C LYS A 8 -28.67 -0.23 1.21
N GLU A 9 -29.27 -1.17 1.90
CA GLU A 9 -30.61 -1.02 2.46
C GLU A 9 -30.63 -0.53 3.90
N LYS A 10 -29.63 -0.96 4.73
CA LYS A 10 -29.58 -0.53 6.14
C LYS A 10 -28.84 0.79 6.30
N GLU A 11 -29.30 1.58 7.28
CA GLU A 11 -28.54 2.76 7.72
C GLU A 11 -27.22 2.32 8.35
N PHE A 12 -27.27 1.33 9.25
CA PHE A 12 -26.10 0.76 9.91
C PHE A 12 -26.19 -0.76 9.92
N ILE A 13 -25.03 -1.41 9.87
CA ILE A 13 -24.89 -2.86 10.05
C ILE A 13 -24.20 -3.10 11.37
N ILE A 14 -24.78 -3.96 12.19
CA ILE A 14 -24.27 -4.30 13.50
C ILE A 14 -23.56 -5.65 13.43
N LEU A 15 -22.30 -5.67 13.77
CA LEU A 15 -21.50 -6.87 13.94
C LEU A 15 -21.63 -7.38 15.37
N ASP A 16 -21.14 -8.57 15.62
CA ASP A 16 -21.03 -9.12 16.97
C ASP A 16 -19.90 -8.48 17.80
N GLY A 17 -19.67 -9.04 18.99
CA GLY A 17 -18.58 -8.69 19.89
C GLY A 17 -17.52 -9.80 19.99
N ALA A 18 -16.74 -9.79 21.06
CA ALA A 18 -15.58 -10.65 21.25
C ALA A 18 -15.96 -12.10 21.59
N THR A 19 -15.73 -13.04 20.70
CA THR A 19 -15.82 -14.49 20.98
C THR A 19 -14.79 -14.92 22.03
N GLY A 20 -13.53 -14.46 21.94
CA GLY A 20 -12.50 -14.79 22.91
C GLY A 20 -12.84 -14.36 24.34
N THR A 21 -13.44 -13.17 24.54
CA THR A 21 -13.93 -12.72 25.86
C THR A 21 -15.04 -13.62 26.38
N MET A 22 -15.94 -14.09 25.51
CA MET A 22 -17.01 -15.01 25.90
C MET A 22 -16.45 -16.38 26.29
N ILE A 23 -15.48 -16.91 25.58
CA ILE A 23 -14.78 -18.16 25.91
C ILE A 23 -14.11 -18.01 27.28
N GLN A 24 -13.36 -16.95 27.50
CA GLN A 24 -12.69 -16.73 28.79
C GLN A 24 -13.68 -16.65 29.97
N LYS A 25 -14.79 -15.93 29.81
CA LYS A 25 -15.85 -15.83 30.83
C LYS A 25 -16.57 -17.15 31.09
N SER A 26 -16.63 -18.07 30.12
CA SER A 26 -17.24 -19.38 30.29
C SER A 26 -16.44 -20.32 31.21
N GLY A 27 -15.14 -20.03 31.41
CA GLY A 27 -14.24 -20.87 32.22
C GLY A 27 -13.83 -22.19 31.55
N VAL A 28 -14.24 -22.43 30.30
CA VAL A 28 -13.84 -23.61 29.53
C VAL A 28 -12.36 -23.55 29.24
N GLN A 29 -11.67 -24.64 29.53
CA GLN A 29 -10.26 -24.79 29.14
C GLN A 29 -10.19 -25.32 27.71
N TYR A 30 -9.23 -24.83 26.94
CA TYR A 30 -8.90 -25.29 25.60
C TYR A 30 -7.38 -25.36 25.47
N ASP A 31 -6.93 -26.16 24.53
CA ASP A 31 -5.52 -26.22 24.17
C ASP A 31 -5.06 -24.88 23.49
N GLU A 32 -4.00 -24.84 22.73
CA GLU A 32 -3.39 -23.63 22.20
C GLU A 32 -4.31 -22.80 21.28
N VAL A 33 -5.30 -23.45 20.61
CA VAL A 33 -6.12 -22.83 19.57
C VAL A 33 -7.62 -22.87 19.95
N PRO A 34 -8.26 -21.71 20.26
CA PRO A 34 -9.67 -21.66 20.69
C PRO A 34 -10.66 -22.15 19.63
N GLU A 35 -10.28 -22.20 18.36
CA GLU A 35 -11.10 -22.73 17.27
C GLU A 35 -11.36 -24.24 17.37
N THR A 36 -10.55 -24.98 18.13
CA THR A 36 -10.79 -26.40 18.44
C THR A 36 -12.10 -26.62 19.23
N LEU A 37 -12.59 -25.56 19.89
CA LEU A 37 -13.91 -25.58 20.57
C LEU A 37 -15.08 -25.80 19.60
N ASN A 38 -14.89 -25.54 18.30
CA ASN A 38 -15.91 -25.89 17.28
C ASN A 38 -16.16 -27.39 17.22
N ILE A 39 -15.20 -28.23 17.61
CA ILE A 39 -15.33 -29.69 17.62
C ILE A 39 -15.64 -30.17 19.03
N THR A 40 -14.94 -29.66 20.04
CA THR A 40 -15.01 -30.18 21.41
C THR A 40 -16.21 -29.62 22.21
N HIS A 41 -16.63 -28.37 21.93
CA HIS A 41 -17.71 -27.67 22.65
C HIS A 41 -18.65 -26.91 21.71
N PRO A 42 -19.24 -27.55 20.68
CA PRO A 42 -20.04 -26.86 19.66
C PRO A 42 -21.25 -26.12 20.22
N GLU A 43 -21.89 -26.66 21.25
CA GLU A 43 -23.05 -26.03 21.90
C GLU A 43 -22.69 -24.73 22.61
N LEU A 44 -21.48 -24.63 23.17
CA LEU A 44 -20.99 -23.41 23.80
C LEU A 44 -20.82 -22.31 22.73
N ILE A 45 -20.15 -22.61 21.63
CA ILE A 45 -19.95 -21.67 20.52
C ILE A 45 -21.29 -21.24 19.92
N ALA A 46 -22.21 -22.19 19.70
CA ALA A 46 -23.58 -21.89 19.24
C ALA A 46 -24.32 -20.94 20.20
N SER A 47 -24.12 -21.06 21.51
CA SER A 47 -24.76 -20.18 22.51
C SER A 47 -24.29 -18.74 22.39
N PHE A 48 -23.01 -18.51 22.05
CA PHE A 48 -22.45 -17.16 21.83
C PHE A 48 -23.06 -16.49 20.60
N HIS A 49 -23.16 -17.20 19.48
CA HIS A 49 -23.80 -16.67 18.27
C HIS A 49 -25.25 -16.29 18.50
N LYS A 50 -26.03 -17.16 19.24
CA LYS A 50 -27.42 -16.85 19.61
C LYS A 50 -27.50 -15.58 20.45
N ALA A 51 -26.66 -15.45 21.48
CA ALA A 51 -26.64 -14.28 22.36
C ALA A 51 -26.36 -12.97 21.60
N TYR A 52 -25.42 -12.97 20.64
CA TYR A 52 -25.13 -11.80 19.81
C TYR A 52 -26.29 -11.46 18.86
N VAL A 53 -26.90 -12.43 18.23
CA VAL A 53 -28.10 -12.19 17.39
C VAL A 53 -29.27 -11.68 18.22
N ASP A 54 -29.49 -12.22 19.42
CA ASP A 54 -30.52 -11.75 20.34
C ASP A 54 -30.27 -10.31 20.83
N ALA A 55 -28.97 -9.89 20.93
CA ALA A 55 -28.55 -8.53 21.18
C ALA A 55 -28.74 -7.62 19.97
N GLY A 56 -28.89 -8.17 18.76
CA GLY A 56 -29.22 -7.48 17.53
C GLY A 56 -28.12 -7.38 16.50
N ALA A 57 -27.13 -8.26 16.55
CA ALA A 57 -26.13 -8.38 15.50
C ALA A 57 -26.76 -8.80 14.15
N ASP A 58 -26.37 -8.14 13.08
CA ASP A 58 -26.77 -8.46 11.69
C ASP A 58 -25.80 -9.44 11.03
N VAL A 59 -24.56 -9.47 11.52
CA VAL A 59 -23.51 -10.38 11.08
C VAL A 59 -22.80 -10.92 12.32
N VAL A 60 -22.64 -12.24 12.37
CA VAL A 60 -21.82 -12.89 13.40
C VAL A 60 -20.57 -13.49 12.76
N TYR A 61 -19.48 -13.45 13.47
CA TYR A 61 -18.21 -14.03 13.05
C TYR A 61 -18.14 -15.48 13.52
N ALA A 62 -17.97 -16.41 12.59
CA ALA A 62 -17.71 -17.80 12.95
C ALA A 62 -16.40 -17.88 13.76
N ASN A 63 -16.29 -18.86 14.65
CA ASN A 63 -15.09 -19.07 15.45
C ASN A 63 -13.97 -19.68 14.57
N THR A 64 -13.37 -18.87 13.68
CA THR A 64 -12.40 -19.30 12.66
C THR A 64 -11.18 -18.37 12.55
N PHE A 65 -11.05 -17.36 13.41
CA PHE A 65 -10.04 -16.31 13.39
C PHE A 65 -8.59 -16.84 13.25
N GLY A 66 -8.23 -17.85 14.04
CA GLY A 66 -6.90 -18.46 14.05
C GLY A 66 -6.80 -19.79 13.30
N ALA A 67 -7.83 -20.19 12.53
CA ALA A 67 -7.93 -21.53 11.93
C ALA A 67 -7.02 -21.80 10.73
N ASN A 68 -5.91 -21.10 10.57
CA ASN A 68 -4.95 -21.36 9.49
C ASN A 68 -4.04 -22.56 9.81
N ALA A 69 -3.50 -23.20 8.76
CA ALA A 69 -2.72 -24.41 8.88
C ALA A 69 -1.44 -24.25 9.75
N TYR A 70 -0.86 -23.06 9.80
CA TYR A 70 0.30 -22.78 10.66
C TYR A 70 -0.07 -22.84 12.15
N LYS A 71 -1.16 -22.16 12.57
CA LYS A 71 -1.60 -22.16 13.96
C LYS A 71 -2.22 -23.49 14.39
N LEU A 72 -2.80 -24.24 13.46
CA LEU A 72 -3.40 -25.56 13.73
C LEU A 72 -2.35 -26.69 13.72
N GLU A 73 -1.07 -26.41 13.47
CA GLU A 73 -0.03 -27.43 13.49
C GLU A 73 0.01 -28.11 14.87
N GLY A 74 -0.17 -29.43 14.89
CA GLY A 74 -0.17 -30.25 16.12
C GLY A 74 -1.50 -30.32 16.89
N CYS A 75 -2.55 -29.58 16.52
CA CYS A 75 -3.85 -29.62 17.23
C CYS A 75 -4.70 -30.87 16.93
N GLY A 76 -4.32 -31.69 15.94
CA GLY A 76 -4.99 -32.93 15.57
C GLY A 76 -6.21 -32.78 14.65
N TYR A 77 -6.53 -31.57 14.18
CA TYR A 77 -7.62 -31.28 13.25
C TYR A 77 -7.11 -30.55 12.02
N SER A 78 -7.78 -30.74 10.88
CA SER A 78 -7.51 -29.99 9.64
C SER A 78 -8.19 -28.62 9.62
N VAL A 79 -7.73 -27.73 8.75
CA VAL A 79 -8.37 -26.44 8.49
C VAL A 79 -9.83 -26.62 8.06
N GLU A 80 -10.07 -27.60 7.18
CA GLU A 80 -11.39 -27.90 6.62
C GLU A 80 -12.37 -28.37 7.71
N GLU A 81 -11.92 -29.18 8.66
CA GLU A 81 -12.73 -29.66 9.79
C GLU A 81 -13.10 -28.50 10.73
N ILE A 82 -12.12 -27.71 11.15
CA ILE A 82 -12.33 -26.59 12.08
C ILE A 82 -13.20 -25.50 11.46
N VAL A 83 -12.86 -25.05 10.25
CA VAL A 83 -13.59 -23.98 9.55
C VAL A 83 -14.99 -24.43 9.18
N GLY A 84 -15.13 -25.64 8.62
CA GLY A 84 -16.44 -26.21 8.26
C GLY A 84 -17.36 -26.34 9.47
N ALA A 85 -16.84 -26.83 10.62
CA ALA A 85 -17.60 -26.91 11.87
C ALA A 85 -18.01 -25.51 12.36
N GLY A 86 -17.07 -24.53 12.41
CA GLY A 86 -17.35 -23.17 12.86
C GLY A 86 -18.47 -22.50 12.05
N ILE A 87 -18.39 -22.56 10.72
CA ILE A 87 -19.45 -22.02 9.84
C ILE A 87 -20.79 -22.75 10.05
N SER A 88 -20.78 -24.08 10.13
CA SER A 88 -21.99 -24.87 10.35
C SER A 88 -22.67 -24.54 11.67
N ILE A 89 -21.90 -24.43 12.77
CA ILE A 89 -22.39 -24.04 14.08
C ILE A 89 -23.04 -22.65 14.02
N ALA A 90 -22.34 -21.68 13.45
CA ALA A 90 -22.85 -20.31 13.34
C ALA A 90 -24.15 -20.27 12.51
N LYS A 91 -24.19 -20.88 11.34
CA LYS A 91 -25.38 -20.97 10.48
C LYS A 91 -26.58 -21.59 11.19
N ASN A 92 -26.37 -22.70 11.88
CA ASN A 92 -27.44 -23.38 12.63
C ASN A 92 -27.92 -22.55 13.82
N ALA A 93 -27.02 -21.81 14.48
CA ALA A 93 -27.36 -20.98 15.63
C ALA A 93 -28.19 -19.74 15.25
N VAL A 94 -27.85 -19.10 14.11
CA VAL A 94 -28.48 -17.82 13.72
C VAL A 94 -29.69 -18.01 12.78
N GLY A 95 -29.71 -19.07 11.99
CA GLY A 95 -30.72 -19.29 10.93
C GLY A 95 -30.76 -18.12 9.95
N ASP A 96 -31.94 -17.61 9.64
CA ASP A 96 -32.17 -16.49 8.74
C ASP A 96 -32.07 -15.11 9.41
N ARG A 97 -31.73 -15.05 10.71
CA ARG A 97 -31.75 -13.81 11.50
C ARG A 97 -30.52 -12.95 11.30
N ALA A 98 -29.39 -13.54 10.93
CA ALA A 98 -28.12 -12.83 10.69
C ALA A 98 -27.28 -13.54 9.62
N LEU A 99 -26.33 -12.81 9.04
CA LEU A 99 -25.30 -13.37 8.16
C LEU A 99 -24.17 -13.98 8.99
N VAL A 100 -23.48 -14.94 8.39
CA VAL A 100 -22.28 -15.57 8.97
C VAL A 100 -21.04 -15.16 8.20
N ALA A 101 -20.10 -14.56 8.88
CA ALA A 101 -18.79 -14.20 8.33
C ALA A 101 -17.78 -15.33 8.55
N LEU A 102 -17.01 -15.65 7.50
CA LEU A 102 -15.74 -16.34 7.66
C LEU A 102 -14.75 -15.33 8.23
N ASP A 103 -14.42 -15.50 9.50
CA ASP A 103 -13.51 -14.62 10.23
C ASP A 103 -12.07 -15.12 10.10
N ILE A 104 -11.17 -14.28 9.61
CA ILE A 104 -9.79 -14.63 9.33
C ILE A 104 -8.85 -13.56 9.89
N GLY A 105 -7.97 -13.98 10.79
CA GLY A 105 -6.88 -13.15 11.30
C GLY A 105 -5.55 -13.36 10.58
N SER A 106 -4.51 -12.71 11.11
CA SER A 106 -3.12 -12.90 10.64
C SER A 106 -2.66 -14.35 10.81
N ILE A 107 -1.81 -14.84 9.91
CA ILE A 107 -1.16 -16.15 9.98
C ILE A 107 -0.33 -16.27 11.27
N GLY A 108 0.20 -15.15 11.78
CA GLY A 108 1.05 -15.12 12.97
C GLY A 108 2.54 -15.19 12.66
N GLN A 109 2.92 -14.98 11.40
CA GLN A 109 4.29 -14.85 10.95
C GLN A 109 4.44 -13.60 10.08
N LEU A 110 5.58 -12.91 10.20
CA LEU A 110 5.90 -11.79 9.32
C LEU A 110 6.31 -12.28 7.93
N LEU A 111 5.87 -11.56 6.90
CA LEU A 111 6.29 -11.79 5.54
C LEU A 111 7.70 -11.24 5.28
N GLU A 112 8.37 -11.79 4.26
CA GLU A 112 9.63 -11.22 3.75
C GLU A 112 9.44 -9.75 3.33
N PRO A 113 10.42 -8.87 3.61
CA PRO A 113 11.76 -9.17 4.13
C PRO A 113 11.88 -9.16 5.66
N ALA A 114 10.84 -8.74 6.41
CA ALA A 114 10.87 -8.63 7.86
C ALA A 114 10.84 -10.01 8.56
N GLY A 115 10.21 -11.00 7.94
CA GLY A 115 10.14 -12.38 8.41
C GLY A 115 10.60 -13.39 7.37
N SER A 116 10.16 -14.64 7.53
CA SER A 116 10.52 -15.76 6.65
C SER A 116 9.39 -16.22 5.72
N LEU A 117 8.15 -15.75 5.96
CA LEU A 117 7.01 -16.17 5.16
C LEU A 117 6.99 -15.45 3.81
N THR A 118 6.93 -16.22 2.73
CA THR A 118 6.79 -15.62 1.40
C THR A 118 5.34 -15.20 1.13
N PHE A 119 5.14 -14.23 0.22
CA PHE A 119 3.81 -13.81 -0.22
C PHE A 119 2.98 -14.98 -0.75
N GLU A 120 3.59 -15.88 -1.54
CA GLU A 120 2.89 -17.03 -2.11
C GLU A 120 2.50 -18.06 -1.05
N GLN A 121 3.32 -18.27 -0.03
CA GLN A 121 2.95 -19.13 1.11
C GLN A 121 1.77 -18.54 1.88
N ALA A 122 1.80 -17.23 2.16
CA ALA A 122 0.68 -16.54 2.80
C ALA A 122 -0.59 -16.66 1.95
N TYR A 123 -0.49 -16.43 0.65
CA TYR A 123 -1.60 -16.59 -0.29
C TYR A 123 -2.21 -18.01 -0.23
N GLU A 124 -1.41 -19.07 -0.21
CA GLU A 124 -1.92 -20.43 -0.15
C GLU A 124 -2.58 -20.76 1.21
N TYR A 125 -2.07 -20.24 2.33
CA TYR A 125 -2.75 -20.35 3.63
C TYR A 125 -4.14 -19.71 3.61
N TYR A 126 -4.25 -18.48 3.09
CA TYR A 126 -5.53 -17.79 2.98
C TYR A 126 -6.48 -18.46 1.99
N LYS A 127 -5.98 -18.93 0.87
CA LYS A 127 -6.78 -19.68 -0.11
C LYS A 127 -7.39 -20.94 0.50
N GLN A 128 -6.63 -21.70 1.30
CA GLN A 128 -7.15 -22.87 2.01
C GLN A 128 -8.31 -22.51 2.94
N LEU A 129 -8.16 -21.44 3.74
CA LEU A 129 -9.23 -20.94 4.62
C LEU A 129 -10.48 -20.53 3.84
N ILE A 130 -10.32 -19.81 2.74
CA ILE A 130 -11.41 -19.32 1.90
C ILE A 130 -12.20 -20.49 1.28
N LEU A 131 -11.48 -21.50 0.77
CA LEU A 131 -12.09 -22.69 0.20
C LEU A 131 -12.80 -23.53 1.26
N ALA A 132 -12.23 -23.66 2.47
CA ALA A 132 -12.87 -24.33 3.59
C ALA A 132 -14.12 -23.59 4.08
N GLY A 133 -14.10 -22.25 4.05
CA GLY A 133 -15.19 -21.36 4.48
C GLY A 133 -16.21 -20.99 3.40
N LYS A 134 -16.27 -21.72 2.29
CA LYS A 134 -17.12 -21.40 1.11
C LYS A 134 -18.60 -21.20 1.42
N ASP A 135 -19.12 -21.76 2.51
CA ASP A 135 -20.52 -21.68 2.92
C ASP A 135 -20.83 -20.44 3.78
N ALA A 136 -19.85 -19.63 4.15
CA ALA A 136 -20.06 -18.33 4.79
C ALA A 136 -20.75 -17.33 3.85
N ASP A 137 -21.34 -16.27 4.37
CA ASP A 137 -22.03 -15.23 3.59
C ASP A 137 -21.10 -14.10 3.18
N VAL A 138 -20.05 -13.84 3.97
CA VAL A 138 -19.08 -12.77 3.79
C VAL A 138 -17.71 -13.22 4.30
N ILE A 139 -16.64 -12.70 3.71
CA ILE A 139 -15.27 -12.94 4.16
C ILE A 139 -14.77 -11.69 4.89
N VAL A 140 -14.22 -11.90 6.07
CA VAL A 140 -13.66 -10.84 6.91
C VAL A 140 -12.20 -11.13 7.19
N PHE A 141 -11.36 -10.14 6.93
CA PHE A 141 -9.99 -10.13 7.43
C PHE A 141 -9.91 -9.10 8.55
N GLU A 142 -9.69 -9.54 9.79
CA GLU A 142 -9.64 -8.62 10.93
C GLU A 142 -8.31 -8.72 11.71
N THR A 143 -8.03 -7.68 12.48
CA THR A 143 -6.84 -7.58 13.34
C THR A 143 -5.53 -7.73 12.57
N MET A 144 -5.54 -7.27 11.31
CA MET A 144 -4.36 -7.32 10.45
C MET A 144 -3.39 -6.20 10.84
N THR A 145 -2.10 -6.52 10.89
CA THR A 145 -1.04 -5.58 11.27
C THR A 145 -0.03 -5.33 10.15
N ASP A 146 -0.08 -6.12 9.09
CA ASP A 146 0.77 -6.01 7.90
C ASP A 146 -0.10 -5.87 6.64
N LEU A 147 0.09 -4.75 5.92
CA LEU A 147 -0.62 -4.47 4.67
C LEU A 147 -0.26 -5.47 3.56
N TYR A 148 0.98 -5.97 3.56
CA TYR A 148 1.43 -6.93 2.56
C TYR A 148 0.79 -8.30 2.76
N GLU A 149 0.66 -8.74 4.02
CA GLU A 149 -0.10 -9.93 4.39
C GLU A 149 -1.59 -9.80 4.02
N LEU A 150 -2.21 -8.66 4.36
CA LEU A 150 -3.61 -8.38 4.03
C LEU A 150 -3.85 -8.38 2.52
N LYS A 151 -2.91 -7.85 1.73
CA LYS A 151 -2.99 -7.90 0.27
C LYS A 151 -2.98 -9.35 -0.25
N ALA A 152 -2.15 -10.22 0.30
CA ALA A 152 -2.15 -11.64 -0.06
C ALA A 152 -3.50 -12.30 0.26
N ALA A 153 -4.07 -12.00 1.41
CA ALA A 153 -5.38 -12.49 1.86
C ALA A 153 -6.52 -12.03 0.94
N VAL A 154 -6.57 -10.73 0.62
CA VAL A 154 -7.62 -10.18 -0.27
C VAL A 154 -7.49 -10.74 -1.68
N LEU A 155 -6.28 -10.88 -2.22
CA LEU A 155 -6.07 -11.49 -3.55
C LEU A 155 -6.49 -12.97 -3.55
N ALA A 156 -6.17 -13.72 -2.50
CA ALA A 156 -6.62 -15.10 -2.36
C ALA A 156 -8.16 -15.18 -2.35
N ALA A 157 -8.84 -14.26 -1.64
CA ALA A 157 -10.30 -14.22 -1.61
C ALA A 157 -10.89 -13.87 -2.98
N LYS A 158 -10.36 -12.88 -3.67
CA LYS A 158 -10.88 -12.43 -4.97
C LYS A 158 -10.64 -13.44 -6.11
N GLU A 159 -9.57 -14.21 -6.03
CA GLU A 159 -9.23 -15.21 -7.03
C GLU A 159 -9.98 -16.54 -6.82
N ASN A 160 -10.51 -16.80 -5.61
CA ASN A 160 -11.13 -18.08 -5.26
C ASN A 160 -12.58 -17.96 -4.74
N SER A 161 -13.17 -16.76 -4.70
CA SER A 161 -14.54 -16.53 -4.22
C SER A 161 -15.17 -15.27 -4.82
N ASP A 162 -16.50 -15.26 -4.99
CA ASP A 162 -17.29 -14.08 -5.38
C ASP A 162 -17.97 -13.40 -4.17
N LYS A 163 -17.66 -13.86 -2.97
CA LYS A 163 -18.28 -13.34 -1.73
C LYS A 163 -17.84 -11.89 -1.46
N PRO A 164 -18.70 -11.11 -0.76
CA PRO A 164 -18.28 -9.81 -0.26
C PRO A 164 -17.08 -9.95 0.67
N ILE A 165 -16.21 -8.95 0.65
CA ILE A 165 -15.00 -8.90 1.47
C ILE A 165 -15.00 -7.59 2.23
N PHE A 166 -14.80 -7.62 3.53
CA PHE A 166 -14.37 -6.42 4.24
C PHE A 166 -13.15 -6.67 5.10
N THR A 167 -12.39 -5.61 5.35
CA THR A 167 -11.08 -5.72 5.97
C THR A 167 -10.93 -4.70 7.11
N THR A 168 -10.31 -5.12 8.20
CA THR A 168 -9.91 -4.22 9.27
C THR A 168 -8.46 -4.43 9.65
N MET A 169 -7.77 -3.32 9.89
CA MET A 169 -6.41 -3.34 10.42
C MET A 169 -6.39 -2.80 11.85
N THR A 170 -5.36 -3.18 12.58
CA THR A 170 -5.12 -2.74 13.95
C THR A 170 -4.01 -1.71 13.96
N PHE A 171 -4.34 -0.51 14.43
CA PHE A 171 -3.41 0.61 14.54
C PHE A 171 -3.13 0.94 16.01
N GLU A 172 -1.95 1.49 16.26
CA GLU A 172 -1.57 2.03 17.55
C GLU A 172 -1.86 3.55 17.62
N ARG A 173 -1.72 4.15 18.80
CA ARG A 173 -1.92 5.60 19.01
C ARG A 173 -1.03 6.49 18.14
N ASN A 174 0.11 5.97 17.69
CA ASN A 174 1.02 6.67 16.78
C ASN A 174 0.53 6.72 15.32
N MET A 175 -0.70 6.28 15.04
CA MET A 175 -1.29 6.24 13.69
C MET A 175 -0.62 5.25 12.75
N ARG A 176 -0.01 4.17 13.28
CA ARG A 176 0.64 3.15 12.47
C ARG A 176 0.32 1.75 12.98
N THR A 177 0.41 0.78 12.10
CA THR A 177 0.40 -0.64 12.50
C THR A 177 1.77 -1.04 13.03
N PHE A 178 1.88 -2.24 13.57
CA PHE A 178 3.16 -2.81 14.03
C PHE A 178 4.26 -2.80 12.93
N THR A 179 3.89 -3.05 11.68
CA THR A 179 4.83 -3.01 10.53
C THR A 179 4.99 -1.61 9.91
N GLY A 180 4.40 -0.57 10.50
CA GLY A 180 4.55 0.82 10.08
C GLY A 180 3.53 1.31 9.04
N THR A 181 2.52 0.51 8.69
CA THR A 181 1.50 0.90 7.72
C THR A 181 0.69 2.11 8.19
N LEU A 182 0.46 3.07 7.27
CA LEU A 182 -0.39 4.23 7.49
C LEU A 182 -1.87 3.90 7.26
N PRO A 183 -2.81 4.52 8.00
CA PRO A 183 -4.25 4.40 7.75
C PRO A 183 -4.65 4.83 6.33
N SER A 184 -4.01 5.86 5.79
CA SER A 184 -4.19 6.34 4.42
C SER A 184 -3.73 5.31 3.38
N ALA A 185 -2.56 4.70 3.56
CA ALA A 185 -2.03 3.66 2.66
C ALA A 185 -2.92 2.41 2.66
N PHE A 186 -3.40 1.99 3.84
CA PHE A 186 -4.37 0.92 3.98
C PHE A 186 -5.66 1.22 3.21
N ALA A 187 -6.27 2.39 3.45
CA ALA A 187 -7.53 2.78 2.80
C ALA A 187 -7.40 2.78 1.28
N VAL A 188 -6.37 3.45 0.74
CA VAL A 188 -6.10 3.52 -0.71
C VAL A 188 -5.87 2.13 -1.31
N THR A 189 -5.06 1.30 -0.67
CA THR A 189 -4.73 -0.02 -1.20
C THR A 189 -5.95 -0.94 -1.22
N MET A 190 -6.71 -1.00 -0.14
CA MET A 190 -7.87 -1.91 -0.02
C MET A 190 -9.05 -1.47 -0.91
N GLU A 191 -9.37 -0.16 -0.98
CA GLU A 191 -10.41 0.33 -1.89
C GLU A 191 -10.10 -0.04 -3.35
N ASN A 192 -8.85 0.17 -3.78
CA ASN A 192 -8.47 -0.13 -5.15
C ASN A 192 -8.32 -1.63 -5.44
N LEU A 193 -8.03 -2.45 -4.42
CA LEU A 193 -8.16 -3.91 -4.53
C LEU A 193 -9.63 -4.36 -4.60
N GLY A 194 -10.59 -3.47 -4.32
CA GLY A 194 -12.02 -3.71 -4.51
C GLY A 194 -12.65 -4.55 -3.40
N VAL A 195 -12.35 -4.24 -2.13
CA VAL A 195 -13.11 -4.72 -0.98
C VAL A 195 -14.45 -3.98 -0.88
N ASP A 196 -15.43 -4.54 -0.19
CA ASP A 196 -16.78 -3.96 -0.06
C ASP A 196 -16.88 -2.95 1.12
N ALA A 197 -16.03 -3.08 2.13
CA ALA A 197 -15.89 -2.15 3.26
C ALA A 197 -14.49 -2.31 3.88
N LEU A 198 -14.02 -1.27 4.59
CA LEU A 198 -12.72 -1.30 5.25
C LEU A 198 -12.75 -0.50 6.55
N GLY A 199 -11.82 -0.75 7.47
CA GLY A 199 -11.78 0.03 8.69
C GLY A 199 -10.80 -0.48 9.73
N VAL A 200 -11.18 -0.36 10.99
CA VAL A 200 -10.28 -0.62 12.12
C VAL A 200 -10.94 -1.50 13.17
N ASN A 201 -10.16 -2.35 13.81
CA ASN A 201 -10.59 -3.12 14.97
C ASN A 201 -9.47 -3.32 15.98
N CYS A 202 -9.86 -3.70 17.19
CA CYS A 202 -8.95 -4.02 18.30
C CYS A 202 -8.02 -2.87 18.73
N SER A 203 -7.04 -3.18 19.56
CA SER A 203 -5.99 -2.31 20.12
C SER A 203 -6.49 -1.16 20.99
N LEU A 204 -7.43 -0.35 20.50
CA LEU A 204 -7.87 0.91 21.10
C LEU A 204 -9.36 0.88 21.44
N GLY A 205 -9.76 1.70 22.42
CA GLY A 205 -11.15 2.03 22.68
C GLY A 205 -11.71 3.03 21.66
N PRO A 206 -13.03 3.24 21.63
CA PRO A 206 -13.67 4.07 20.60
C PRO A 206 -13.19 5.52 20.59
N ASP A 207 -12.83 6.11 21.73
CA ASP A 207 -12.35 7.50 21.81
C ASP A 207 -10.95 7.67 21.16
N ASP A 208 -10.09 6.68 21.34
CA ASP A 208 -8.72 6.67 20.77
C ASP A 208 -8.70 6.40 19.26
N LEU A 209 -9.78 5.86 18.69
CA LEU A 209 -9.86 5.56 17.25
C LEU A 209 -10.15 6.78 16.36
N GLU A 210 -10.61 7.90 16.93
CA GLU A 210 -11.05 9.06 16.14
C GLU A 210 -10.00 9.56 15.16
N PRO A 211 -8.71 9.77 15.52
CA PRO A 211 -7.70 10.23 14.58
C PRO A 211 -7.50 9.26 13.39
N ILE A 212 -7.54 7.94 13.67
CA ILE A 212 -7.33 6.89 12.67
C ILE A 212 -8.52 6.82 11.70
N VAL A 213 -9.74 6.79 12.22
CA VAL A 213 -10.98 6.75 11.42
C VAL A 213 -11.13 8.04 10.60
N SER A 214 -10.80 9.20 11.19
CA SER A 214 -10.76 10.49 10.49
C SER A 214 -9.77 10.47 9.33
N GLU A 215 -8.59 9.89 9.52
CA GLU A 215 -7.60 9.78 8.44
C GLU A 215 -8.09 8.85 7.34
N ILE A 216 -8.56 7.64 7.66
CA ILE A 216 -9.12 6.69 6.69
C ILE A 216 -10.21 7.36 5.85
N SER A 217 -11.11 8.12 6.48
CA SER A 217 -12.26 8.75 5.80
C SER A 217 -11.90 9.74 4.70
N LYS A 218 -10.69 10.30 4.73
CA LYS A 218 -10.18 11.20 3.69
C LYS A 218 -9.80 10.47 2.40
N TYR A 219 -9.51 9.17 2.49
CA TYR A 219 -8.90 8.38 1.43
C TYR A 219 -9.79 7.27 0.89
N THR A 220 -11.04 7.17 1.35
CA THR A 220 -11.99 6.16 0.86
C THR A 220 -13.40 6.71 0.72
N ASN A 221 -14.13 6.16 -0.26
CA ASN A 221 -15.59 6.34 -0.41
C ASN A 221 -16.37 5.09 0.07
N LEU A 222 -15.65 4.05 0.48
CA LEU A 222 -16.27 2.82 1.00
C LEU A 222 -16.86 3.04 2.40
N PRO A 223 -17.88 2.25 2.77
CA PRO A 223 -18.37 2.21 4.14
C PRO A 223 -17.24 1.85 5.13
N ILE A 224 -17.12 2.62 6.21
CA ILE A 224 -16.10 2.39 7.21
C ILE A 224 -16.63 1.42 8.29
N VAL A 225 -15.76 0.48 8.67
CA VAL A 225 -16.00 -0.53 9.73
C VAL A 225 -15.26 -0.12 11.00
N ILE A 226 -15.91 -0.18 12.16
CA ILE A 226 -15.24 -0.07 13.46
C ILE A 226 -15.64 -1.23 14.37
N LYS A 227 -14.66 -1.88 15.00
CA LYS A 227 -14.83 -2.85 16.09
C LYS A 227 -13.84 -2.53 17.22
N PRO A 228 -14.07 -1.47 18.00
CA PRO A 228 -13.17 -1.09 19.09
C PRO A 228 -13.18 -2.07 20.25
N ASN A 229 -12.15 -2.03 21.09
CA ASN A 229 -12.12 -2.68 22.38
C ASN A 229 -13.02 -1.93 23.37
N ALA A 230 -13.42 -2.58 24.46
CA ALA A 230 -14.10 -1.94 25.59
C ALA A 230 -13.13 -1.10 26.45
N GLY A 231 -12.28 -0.28 25.82
CA GLY A 231 -11.16 0.43 26.44
C GLY A 231 -9.85 -0.38 26.37
N LEU A 232 -8.93 -0.09 27.29
CA LEU A 232 -7.68 -0.85 27.44
C LEU A 232 -7.80 -1.81 28.62
N PRO A 233 -7.26 -3.03 28.53
CA PRO A 233 -7.28 -3.95 29.68
C PRO A 233 -6.38 -3.43 30.81
N ASP A 234 -6.85 -3.54 32.04
CA ASP A 234 -5.99 -3.34 33.21
C ASP A 234 -4.87 -4.38 33.21
N PRO A 235 -3.60 -3.96 33.34
CA PRO A 235 -2.46 -4.89 33.24
C PRO A 235 -2.45 -5.99 34.31
N ASN A 236 -3.16 -5.80 35.45
CA ASN A 236 -3.16 -6.75 36.57
C ASN A 236 -4.38 -7.67 36.54
N THR A 237 -5.55 -7.16 36.13
CA THR A 237 -6.81 -7.90 36.18
C THR A 237 -7.30 -8.39 34.83
N ASN A 238 -6.76 -7.85 33.73
CA ASN A 238 -7.26 -8.03 32.34
C ASN A 238 -8.73 -7.59 32.16
N GLU A 239 -9.25 -6.80 33.08
CA GLU A 239 -10.60 -6.23 32.97
C GLU A 239 -10.58 -4.96 32.13
N TYR A 240 -11.67 -4.74 31.39
CA TYR A 240 -11.88 -3.57 30.55
C TYR A 240 -12.76 -2.56 31.27
N ASP A 241 -12.43 -1.26 31.16
CA ASP A 241 -12.99 -0.18 31.98
C ASP A 241 -14.13 0.61 31.32
N VAL A 242 -14.32 0.50 30.01
CA VAL A 242 -15.38 1.22 29.30
C VAL A 242 -16.68 0.43 29.34
N MET A 243 -17.72 1.00 29.95
CA MET A 243 -19.03 0.35 30.10
C MET A 243 -19.87 0.42 28.81
N PRO A 244 -20.91 -0.46 28.63
CA PRO A 244 -21.68 -0.55 27.39
C PRO A 244 -22.26 0.77 26.87
N ASP A 245 -22.83 1.60 27.75
CA ASP A 245 -23.45 2.88 27.38
C ASP A 245 -22.40 3.91 26.93
N ASP A 246 -21.26 3.98 27.63
CA ASP A 246 -20.16 4.87 27.24
C ASP A 246 -19.50 4.41 25.96
N PHE A 247 -19.30 3.11 25.79
CA PHE A 247 -18.83 2.51 24.55
C PHE A 247 -19.71 2.89 23.34
N ALA A 248 -21.03 2.73 23.49
CA ALA A 248 -21.98 3.08 22.43
C ALA A 248 -21.91 4.58 22.13
N LYS A 249 -21.93 5.43 23.16
CA LYS A 249 -21.87 6.90 23.01
C LYS A 249 -20.59 7.36 22.29
N SER A 250 -19.44 6.84 22.69
CA SER A 250 -18.16 7.18 22.06
C SER A 250 -18.10 6.67 20.61
N SER A 251 -18.61 5.45 20.33
CA SER A 251 -18.71 4.94 18.96
C SER A 251 -19.57 5.80 18.04
N LEU A 252 -20.66 6.40 18.56
CA LEU A 252 -21.50 7.33 17.77
C LEU A 252 -20.76 8.59 17.34
N SER A 253 -19.73 9.03 18.06
CA SER A 253 -18.94 10.21 17.68
C SER A 253 -18.21 10.02 16.35
N LEU A 254 -17.96 8.77 15.95
CA LEU A 254 -17.24 8.38 14.74
C LEU A 254 -18.14 8.32 13.49
N LEU A 255 -19.47 8.37 13.65
CA LEU A 255 -20.41 8.28 12.52
C LEU A 255 -20.20 9.40 11.47
N LYS A 256 -19.75 10.58 11.91
CA LYS A 256 -19.44 11.73 11.04
C LYS A 256 -18.35 11.46 9.99
N TYR A 257 -17.58 10.37 10.16
CA TYR A 257 -16.52 9.97 9.25
C TYR A 257 -16.91 8.87 8.25
N GLY A 258 -18.22 8.59 8.11
CA GLY A 258 -18.68 7.54 7.17
C GLY A 258 -18.66 6.12 7.76
N VAL A 259 -18.66 5.99 9.07
CA VAL A 259 -18.82 4.71 9.72
C VAL A 259 -20.23 4.17 9.50
N LYS A 260 -20.32 2.99 8.92
CA LYS A 260 -21.59 2.30 8.61
C LYS A 260 -21.69 0.92 9.26
N VAL A 261 -20.58 0.27 9.51
CA VAL A 261 -20.52 -1.09 10.06
C VAL A 261 -19.86 -1.00 11.43
N LEU A 262 -20.57 -1.43 12.48
CA LEU A 262 -20.14 -1.26 13.86
C LEU A 262 -20.26 -2.56 14.64
N GLY A 263 -19.31 -2.84 15.50
CA GLY A 263 -19.33 -3.97 16.43
C GLY A 263 -18.40 -3.73 17.60
N GLY A 264 -18.04 -4.81 18.29
CA GLY A 264 -17.09 -4.74 19.38
C GLY A 264 -15.95 -5.76 19.21
N CYS A 265 -14.79 -5.46 19.78
CA CYS A 265 -13.66 -6.38 19.87
C CYS A 265 -13.38 -6.71 21.34
N CYS A 266 -12.17 -6.91 21.76
CA CYS A 266 -11.79 -7.37 23.08
C CYS A 266 -12.53 -6.63 24.22
N GLY A 267 -12.96 -7.39 25.25
CA GLY A 267 -13.72 -6.89 26.38
C GLY A 267 -15.23 -6.77 26.16
N THR A 268 -15.70 -6.71 24.91
CA THR A 268 -17.14 -6.58 24.63
C THR A 268 -17.91 -7.92 24.74
N ASN A 269 -19.21 -7.83 24.99
CA ASN A 269 -20.13 -8.92 25.09
C ASN A 269 -21.52 -8.52 24.52
N PRO A 270 -22.57 -9.36 24.56
CA PRO A 270 -23.89 -9.02 24.03
C PRO A 270 -24.49 -7.72 24.54
N GLU A 271 -24.19 -7.29 25.79
CA GLU A 271 -24.69 -6.02 26.34
C GLU A 271 -24.18 -4.80 25.59
N TYR A 272 -22.91 -4.81 25.16
CA TYR A 272 -22.31 -3.76 24.34
C TYR A 272 -22.96 -3.67 22.96
N ILE A 273 -23.24 -4.81 22.35
CA ILE A 273 -23.89 -4.87 21.02
C ILE A 273 -25.33 -4.37 21.12
N LYS A 274 -26.03 -4.71 22.20
CA LYS A 274 -27.39 -4.19 22.47
C LYS A 274 -27.37 -2.67 22.68
N ALA A 275 -26.46 -2.15 23.51
CA ALA A 275 -26.32 -0.72 23.75
C ALA A 275 -26.02 0.04 22.45
N LEU A 276 -25.12 -0.50 21.64
CA LEU A 276 -24.78 0.07 20.34
C LEU A 276 -25.99 0.11 19.38
N LYS A 277 -26.75 -1.00 19.29
CA LYS A 277 -27.98 -1.06 18.49
C LYS A 277 -29.02 -0.03 18.94
N ASP A 278 -29.25 0.05 20.25
CA ASP A 278 -30.24 0.97 20.83
C ASP A 278 -29.85 2.43 20.57
N ALA A 279 -28.54 2.74 20.68
CA ALA A 279 -28.01 4.07 20.44
C ALA A 279 -28.05 4.51 18.94
N LEU A 280 -28.06 3.55 18.01
CA LEU A 280 -28.12 3.79 16.56
C LEU A 280 -29.56 3.92 16.02
N ALA A 281 -30.61 3.62 16.81
CA ALA A 281 -31.99 3.47 16.34
C ALA A 281 -32.51 4.70 15.55
N ASP A 282 -32.17 5.91 16.01
CA ASP A 282 -32.62 7.18 15.41
C ASP A 282 -31.54 7.87 14.54
N LYS A 283 -30.43 7.21 14.28
CA LYS A 283 -29.32 7.78 13.51
C LYS A 283 -29.46 7.53 12.02
N LYS A 284 -28.86 8.41 11.24
CA LYS A 284 -28.80 8.30 9.77
C LYS A 284 -27.36 8.21 9.31
N TYR A 285 -27.12 7.29 8.40
CA TYR A 285 -25.80 7.13 7.78
C TYR A 285 -25.43 8.33 6.93
N GLN A 286 -24.21 8.79 7.11
CA GLN A 286 -23.60 9.84 6.28
C GLN A 286 -22.35 9.27 5.64
N PRO A 287 -22.34 9.04 4.31
CA PRO A 287 -21.17 8.48 3.64
C PRO A 287 -19.97 9.45 3.73
N SER A 288 -18.78 8.90 3.91
CA SER A 288 -17.56 9.65 3.69
C SER A 288 -17.48 10.06 2.21
N LYS A 289 -16.91 11.22 1.96
CA LYS A 289 -16.57 11.65 0.61
C LYS A 289 -15.08 11.90 0.59
N SER A 290 -14.33 10.99 0.01
CA SER A 290 -12.93 11.23 -0.27
C SER A 290 -12.81 12.50 -1.13
N GLN A 291 -11.96 13.43 -0.68
CA GLN A 291 -11.65 14.66 -1.43
C GLN A 291 -10.34 14.49 -2.22
N VAL A 292 -9.78 13.31 -2.16
CA VAL A 292 -8.45 13.05 -2.71
C VAL A 292 -8.57 12.59 -4.15
N ASP A 293 -7.72 13.15 -4.99
CA ASP A 293 -7.56 12.80 -6.39
C ASP A 293 -6.81 11.45 -6.51
N THR A 294 -6.00 11.28 -7.52
CA THR A 294 -5.15 10.09 -7.72
C THR A 294 -4.08 9.97 -6.67
N ILE A 295 -3.94 8.77 -6.10
CA ILE A 295 -2.93 8.46 -5.08
C ILE A 295 -2.15 7.22 -5.48
N VAL A 296 -0.84 7.28 -5.27
CA VAL A 296 0.06 6.14 -5.25
C VAL A 296 0.69 6.04 -3.86
N CYS A 297 0.95 4.84 -3.37
CA CYS A 297 1.50 4.67 -2.03
C CYS A 297 2.38 3.43 -1.90
N SER A 298 3.35 3.49 -0.98
CA SER A 298 3.89 2.34 -0.28
C SER A 298 3.05 2.06 0.97
N ALA A 299 3.46 1.16 1.83
CA ALA A 299 2.78 0.95 3.11
C ALA A 299 2.93 2.15 4.07
N SER A 300 4.06 2.87 3.99
CA SER A 300 4.47 3.91 4.95
C SER A 300 4.47 5.34 4.39
N SER A 301 4.22 5.50 3.08
CA SER A 301 4.20 6.80 2.39
C SER A 301 3.09 6.88 1.37
N VAL A 302 2.44 8.05 1.29
CA VAL A 302 1.35 8.33 0.36
C VAL A 302 1.71 9.57 -0.47
N VAL A 303 1.60 9.45 -1.79
CA VAL A 303 1.84 10.54 -2.75
C VAL A 303 0.56 10.81 -3.52
N GLU A 304 -0.04 11.96 -3.25
CA GLU A 304 -1.19 12.47 -3.99
C GLU A 304 -0.70 13.19 -5.25
N VAL A 305 -1.22 12.78 -6.42
CA VAL A 305 -0.88 13.37 -7.72
C VAL A 305 -1.82 14.55 -8.02
N ASN A 306 -1.79 15.58 -7.18
CA ASN A 306 -2.58 16.81 -7.30
C ASN A 306 -1.79 18.00 -7.87
N HIS A 307 -0.50 17.85 -8.04
CA HIS A 307 0.44 18.78 -8.67
C HIS A 307 1.65 18.00 -9.21
N PRO A 308 2.59 18.62 -9.96
CA PRO A 308 3.74 17.90 -10.50
C PRO A 308 4.52 17.13 -9.43
N ARG A 309 4.69 15.80 -9.62
CA ARG A 309 5.43 14.89 -8.74
C ARG A 309 6.59 14.27 -9.50
N ILE A 310 7.78 14.28 -8.93
CA ILE A 310 9.00 13.80 -9.60
C ILE A 310 9.08 12.28 -9.53
N ILE A 311 9.17 11.63 -10.71
CA ILE A 311 9.54 10.22 -10.83
C ILE A 311 11.03 10.12 -11.16
N GLY A 312 11.78 9.40 -10.32
CA GLY A 312 13.22 9.19 -10.50
C GLY A 312 13.53 8.11 -11.54
N GLU A 313 14.33 8.42 -12.57
CA GLU A 313 14.63 7.55 -13.74
C GLU A 313 15.90 6.70 -13.62
N ARG A 314 16.60 6.69 -12.46
CA ARG A 314 17.96 6.12 -12.42
C ARG A 314 18.01 4.61 -12.33
N ILE A 315 16.95 3.97 -11.82
CA ILE A 315 16.85 2.51 -11.73
C ILE A 315 16.30 1.96 -13.05
N ASN A 316 17.11 2.06 -14.09
CA ASN A 316 16.77 1.66 -15.45
C ASN A 316 18.08 1.38 -16.23
N PRO A 317 18.23 0.20 -16.90
CA PRO A 317 19.47 -0.17 -17.60
C PRO A 317 19.73 0.63 -18.87
N THR A 318 18.73 1.33 -19.43
CA THR A 318 18.86 2.04 -20.70
C THR A 318 19.93 3.12 -20.65
N GLY A 319 20.98 2.97 -21.46
CA GLY A 319 22.09 3.92 -21.54
C GLY A 319 23.05 3.92 -20.34
N LYS A 320 22.88 3.03 -19.34
CA LYS A 320 23.65 3.03 -18.08
C LYS A 320 24.48 1.76 -17.92
N LYS A 321 25.75 1.79 -18.32
CA LYS A 321 26.65 0.62 -18.30
C LYS A 321 26.81 0.01 -16.89
N LEU A 322 27.03 0.84 -15.86
CA LEU A 322 27.21 0.38 -14.48
C LEU A 322 25.95 -0.29 -13.94
N PHE A 323 24.78 0.25 -14.27
CA PHE A 323 23.51 -0.36 -13.84
C PHE A 323 23.27 -1.71 -14.52
N LYS A 324 23.58 -1.84 -15.83
CA LYS A 324 23.54 -3.12 -16.54
C LYS A 324 24.42 -4.16 -15.87
N GLN A 325 25.66 -3.77 -15.55
CA GLN A 325 26.61 -4.66 -14.87
C GLN A 325 26.08 -5.06 -13.48
N ALA A 326 25.52 -4.12 -12.72
CA ALA A 326 24.94 -4.40 -11.40
C ALA A 326 23.79 -5.42 -11.48
N LEU A 327 22.96 -5.37 -12.53
CA LEU A 327 21.93 -6.39 -12.76
C LEU A 327 22.52 -7.78 -13.03
N VAL A 328 23.51 -7.86 -13.92
CA VAL A 328 24.19 -9.14 -14.28
C VAL A 328 24.92 -9.72 -13.07
N ASP A 329 25.63 -8.90 -12.32
CA ASP A 329 26.39 -9.32 -11.11
C ASP A 329 25.47 -9.49 -9.90
N ASN A 330 24.18 -9.20 -10.04
CA ASN A 330 23.21 -9.22 -8.95
C ASN A 330 23.64 -8.33 -7.76
N ASN A 331 24.22 -7.17 -8.07
CA ASN A 331 24.67 -6.19 -7.09
C ASN A 331 23.47 -5.30 -6.65
N ILE A 332 22.71 -5.80 -5.69
CA ILE A 332 21.52 -5.14 -5.16
C ILE A 332 21.88 -3.84 -4.45
N ASP A 333 23.00 -3.79 -3.73
CA ASP A 333 23.41 -2.61 -2.97
C ASP A 333 23.67 -1.40 -3.87
N TYR A 334 24.23 -1.62 -5.06
CA TYR A 334 24.34 -0.55 -6.07
C TYR A 334 22.94 -0.01 -6.48
N ILE A 335 21.97 -0.91 -6.65
CA ILE A 335 20.60 -0.53 -6.99
C ILE A 335 19.96 0.27 -5.85
N LEU A 336 20.15 -0.16 -4.61
CA LEU A 336 19.65 0.55 -3.42
C LEU A 336 20.29 1.93 -3.28
N THR A 337 21.59 2.05 -3.55
CA THR A 337 22.27 3.36 -3.61
C THR A 337 21.63 4.29 -4.61
N GLN A 338 21.19 3.79 -5.80
CA GLN A 338 20.46 4.60 -6.76
C GLN A 338 19.07 5.01 -6.24
N ALA A 339 18.36 4.15 -5.52
CA ALA A 339 17.07 4.49 -4.93
C ALA A 339 17.22 5.60 -3.89
N LEU A 340 18.11 5.41 -2.91
CA LEU A 340 18.35 6.38 -1.83
C LEU A 340 18.88 7.72 -2.34
N SER A 341 19.79 7.70 -3.33
CA SER A 341 20.29 8.93 -3.95
C SER A 341 19.17 9.74 -4.61
N GLN A 342 18.24 9.09 -5.29
CA GLN A 342 17.14 9.79 -5.97
C GLN A 342 16.13 10.37 -4.99
N THR A 343 15.75 9.62 -3.96
CA THR A 343 14.83 10.13 -2.93
C THR A 343 15.46 11.26 -2.14
N GLY A 344 16.74 11.15 -1.77
CA GLY A 344 17.51 12.24 -1.17
C GLY A 344 17.61 13.49 -2.02
N ALA A 345 17.57 13.37 -3.35
CA ALA A 345 17.56 14.48 -4.29
C ALA A 345 16.15 15.04 -4.58
N GLY A 346 15.08 14.42 -4.02
CA GLY A 346 13.71 14.90 -4.10
C GLY A 346 12.82 14.16 -5.10
N ALA A 347 13.18 12.94 -5.51
CA ALA A 347 12.22 12.05 -6.17
C ALA A 347 11.15 11.63 -5.16
N GLU A 348 9.89 11.76 -5.57
CA GLU A 348 8.73 11.38 -4.75
C GLU A 348 8.23 9.98 -5.10
N ILE A 349 8.55 9.50 -6.31
CA ILE A 349 8.24 8.16 -6.85
C ILE A 349 9.49 7.67 -7.56
N LEU A 350 9.72 6.35 -7.59
CA LEU A 350 10.87 5.76 -8.30
C LEU A 350 10.38 4.85 -9.43
N ASP A 351 10.88 5.09 -10.65
CA ASP A 351 10.73 4.18 -11.78
C ASP A 351 11.71 3.01 -11.66
N VAL A 352 11.22 1.78 -11.76
CA VAL A 352 12.01 0.55 -11.60
C VAL A 352 11.90 -0.31 -12.84
N ASN A 353 12.94 -0.30 -13.65
CA ASN A 353 13.12 -1.16 -14.82
C ASN A 353 14.38 -2.01 -14.64
N VAL A 354 14.25 -3.31 -14.78
CA VAL A 354 15.35 -4.29 -14.68
C VAL A 354 15.52 -5.10 -15.96
N GLY A 355 14.93 -4.66 -17.07
CA GLY A 355 14.96 -5.36 -18.36
C GLY A 355 16.38 -5.47 -18.94
N HIS A 356 16.98 -6.67 -18.84
CA HIS A 356 18.27 -6.99 -19.42
C HIS A 356 18.26 -8.41 -20.01
N PRO A 357 18.82 -8.63 -21.22
CA PRO A 357 18.73 -9.92 -21.90
C PRO A 357 19.48 -11.07 -21.22
N GLU A 358 20.45 -10.76 -20.36
CA GLU A 358 21.32 -11.76 -19.69
C GLU A 358 20.79 -12.22 -18.33
N ILE A 359 19.59 -11.75 -17.89
CA ILE A 359 19.04 -12.10 -16.59
C ILE A 359 17.59 -12.60 -16.71
N ASP A 360 17.12 -13.31 -15.68
CA ASP A 360 15.68 -13.53 -15.48
C ASP A 360 15.06 -12.25 -14.93
N GLU A 361 14.41 -11.49 -15.83
CA GLU A 361 13.81 -10.19 -15.51
C GLU A 361 12.72 -10.32 -14.43
N LYS A 362 11.93 -11.40 -14.46
CA LYS A 362 10.85 -11.64 -13.51
C LYS A 362 11.38 -11.81 -12.08
N GLN A 363 12.37 -12.68 -11.90
CA GLN A 363 12.98 -12.89 -10.59
C GLN A 363 13.71 -11.64 -10.11
N MET A 364 14.42 -10.96 -11.01
CA MET A 364 15.13 -9.72 -10.68
C MET A 364 14.17 -8.59 -10.28
N MET A 365 13.04 -8.43 -10.96
CA MET A 365 12.02 -7.45 -10.60
C MET A 365 11.51 -7.67 -9.16
N VAL A 366 11.09 -8.89 -8.83
CA VAL A 366 10.63 -9.23 -7.47
C VAL A 366 11.71 -8.93 -6.43
N ARG A 367 12.95 -9.32 -6.71
CA ARG A 367 14.08 -9.13 -5.81
C ARG A 367 14.40 -7.65 -5.58
N VAL A 368 14.46 -6.86 -6.65
CA VAL A 368 14.74 -5.42 -6.59
C VAL A 368 13.63 -4.67 -5.87
N LEU A 369 12.36 -4.97 -6.18
CA LEU A 369 11.22 -4.33 -5.50
C LEU A 369 11.23 -4.60 -3.99
N LYS A 370 11.43 -5.86 -3.57
CA LYS A 370 11.54 -6.20 -2.15
C LYS A 370 12.71 -5.47 -1.48
N ALA A 371 13.87 -5.43 -2.13
CA ALA A 371 15.04 -4.75 -1.60
C ALA A 371 14.83 -3.24 -1.46
N ILE A 372 14.26 -2.57 -2.47
CA ILE A 372 13.97 -1.13 -2.38
C ILE A 372 12.98 -0.84 -1.24
N GLN A 373 11.90 -1.60 -1.14
CA GLN A 373 10.88 -1.41 -0.10
C GLN A 373 11.41 -1.63 1.33
N SER A 374 12.54 -2.33 1.51
CA SER A 374 13.16 -2.50 2.83
C SER A 374 14.00 -1.29 3.30
N VAL A 375 14.30 -0.34 2.40
CA VAL A 375 15.19 0.81 2.70
C VAL A 375 14.60 2.16 2.26
N CYS A 376 13.49 2.15 1.51
CA CYS A 376 12.94 3.36 0.88
C CYS A 376 11.40 3.34 0.93
N ASP A 377 10.82 4.42 1.43
CA ASP A 377 9.37 4.59 1.56
C ASP A 377 8.69 5.10 0.28
N ALA A 378 9.45 5.59 -0.71
CA ALA A 378 8.88 6.14 -1.93
C ALA A 378 8.03 5.11 -2.69
N PRO A 379 6.83 5.47 -3.14
CA PRO A 379 6.05 4.63 -4.06
C PRO A 379 6.82 4.29 -5.32
N LEU A 380 6.55 3.12 -5.91
CA LEU A 380 7.27 2.63 -7.07
C LEU A 380 6.40 2.60 -8.33
N GLN A 381 7.04 2.90 -9.45
CA GLN A 381 6.54 2.64 -10.80
C GLN A 381 7.22 1.38 -11.32
N ILE A 382 6.44 0.35 -11.61
CA ILE A 382 6.92 -0.96 -12.09
C ILE A 382 6.96 -0.90 -13.61
N ASP A 383 8.18 -0.87 -14.17
CA ASP A 383 8.41 -0.68 -15.61
C ASP A 383 8.90 -1.97 -16.28
N SER A 384 8.04 -2.55 -17.11
CA SER A 384 8.37 -3.67 -18.00
C SER A 384 7.43 -3.76 -19.19
N THR A 385 7.93 -4.27 -20.30
CA THR A 385 7.12 -4.61 -21.49
C THR A 385 6.49 -6.01 -21.42
N LYS A 386 6.81 -6.79 -20.37
CA LYS A 386 6.37 -8.19 -20.23
C LYS A 386 5.26 -8.28 -19.17
N PRO A 387 4.04 -8.71 -19.53
CA PRO A 387 2.92 -8.80 -18.58
C PRO A 387 3.18 -9.71 -17.38
N ASP A 388 3.94 -10.80 -17.55
CA ASP A 388 4.29 -11.73 -16.48
C ASP A 388 5.32 -11.13 -15.48
N VAL A 389 6.18 -10.22 -15.93
CA VAL A 389 7.08 -9.43 -15.09
C VAL A 389 6.28 -8.38 -14.31
N LEU A 390 5.36 -7.68 -14.99
CA LEU A 390 4.46 -6.72 -14.35
C LEU A 390 3.63 -7.40 -13.26
N GLU A 391 3.02 -8.55 -13.54
CA GLU A 391 2.22 -9.27 -12.54
C GLU A 391 3.06 -9.71 -11.35
N ALA A 392 4.26 -10.25 -11.57
CA ALA A 392 5.16 -10.62 -10.49
C ALA A 392 5.58 -9.41 -9.64
N GLY A 393 5.84 -8.27 -10.27
CA GLY A 393 6.13 -7.01 -9.59
C GLY A 393 4.93 -6.51 -8.79
N LEU A 394 3.73 -6.56 -9.35
CA LEU A 394 2.49 -6.19 -8.68
C LEU A 394 2.22 -7.05 -7.43
N ARG A 395 2.50 -8.34 -7.48
CA ARG A 395 2.38 -9.24 -6.31
C ARG A 395 3.44 -8.93 -5.24
N ALA A 396 4.65 -8.58 -5.65
CA ALA A 396 5.76 -8.28 -4.73
C ALA A 396 5.67 -6.88 -4.08
N TYR A 397 4.82 -6.00 -4.58
CA TYR A 397 4.73 -4.62 -4.11
C TYR A 397 3.73 -4.45 -2.97
N ASN A 398 4.15 -3.81 -1.88
CA ASN A 398 3.32 -3.50 -0.70
C ASN A 398 2.78 -2.06 -0.79
N GLY A 399 1.54 -1.90 -1.23
CA GLY A 399 0.89 -0.62 -1.46
C GLY A 399 0.22 -0.55 -2.84
N ARG A 400 0.01 0.69 -3.34
CA ARG A 400 -0.58 0.98 -4.66
C ARG A 400 0.47 1.56 -5.60
N PRO A 401 1.04 0.76 -6.55
CA PRO A 401 2.07 1.20 -7.50
C PRO A 401 1.49 1.84 -8.75
N ILE A 402 2.39 2.33 -9.61
CA ILE A 402 2.12 2.65 -11.01
C ILE A 402 2.63 1.49 -11.87
N VAL A 403 1.87 1.08 -12.87
CA VAL A 403 2.31 0.16 -13.94
C VAL A 403 2.80 0.98 -15.13
N ASN A 404 4.03 0.76 -15.57
CA ASN A 404 4.61 1.32 -16.78
C ASN A 404 4.96 0.17 -17.73
N SER A 405 4.16 -0.12 -18.76
CA SER A 405 3.06 0.65 -19.29
C SER A 405 2.07 -0.21 -20.09
N VAL A 406 0.98 0.39 -20.45
CA VAL A 406 0.08 -0.05 -21.51
C VAL A 406 0.25 0.87 -22.72
N ASN A 407 -0.04 0.38 -23.93
CA ASN A 407 -0.07 1.20 -25.15
C ASN A 407 -1.37 0.98 -25.93
N GLY A 408 -1.53 1.65 -27.07
CA GLY A 408 -2.73 1.55 -27.91
C GLY A 408 -2.90 0.24 -28.67
N GLU A 409 -1.96 -0.70 -28.62
CA GLU A 409 -2.08 -2.02 -29.27
C GLU A 409 -3.14 -2.86 -28.54
N GLU A 410 -3.98 -3.57 -29.31
CA GLU A 410 -5.03 -4.43 -28.71
C GLU A 410 -4.46 -5.49 -27.78
N LYS A 411 -3.32 -6.07 -28.11
CA LYS A 411 -2.64 -7.06 -27.28
C LYS A 411 -2.23 -6.45 -25.93
N SER A 412 -1.69 -5.23 -25.92
CA SER A 412 -1.28 -4.52 -24.71
C SER A 412 -2.50 -4.18 -23.84
N LEU A 413 -3.55 -3.61 -24.44
CA LEU A 413 -4.80 -3.25 -23.75
C LEU A 413 -5.47 -4.46 -23.10
N SER A 414 -5.55 -5.59 -23.83
CA SER A 414 -6.21 -6.81 -23.33
C SER A 414 -5.42 -7.60 -22.30
N THR A 415 -4.10 -7.41 -22.20
CA THR A 415 -3.26 -8.14 -21.24
C THR A 415 -2.89 -7.31 -20.01
N VAL A 416 -2.55 -6.04 -20.16
CA VAL A 416 -2.05 -5.19 -19.06
C VAL A 416 -3.19 -4.57 -18.25
N LEU A 417 -4.23 -4.03 -18.90
CA LEU A 417 -5.31 -3.38 -18.15
C LEU A 417 -6.03 -4.33 -17.16
N PRO A 418 -6.29 -5.61 -17.49
CA PRO A 418 -6.83 -6.54 -16.48
C PRO A 418 -5.93 -6.74 -15.27
N LEU A 419 -4.59 -6.74 -15.43
CA LEU A 419 -3.64 -6.78 -14.31
C LEU A 419 -3.74 -5.51 -13.47
N VAL A 420 -3.77 -4.34 -14.11
CA VAL A 420 -3.95 -3.05 -13.41
C VAL A 420 -5.22 -3.07 -12.55
N LYS A 421 -6.35 -3.52 -13.13
CA LYS A 421 -7.62 -3.64 -12.40
C LYS A 421 -7.56 -4.65 -11.26
N LYS A 422 -6.97 -5.82 -11.50
CA LYS A 422 -6.84 -6.90 -10.51
C LYS A 422 -6.08 -6.45 -9.26
N TYR A 423 -4.98 -5.73 -9.45
CA TYR A 423 -4.10 -5.29 -8.37
C TYR A 423 -4.38 -3.86 -7.88
N GLY A 424 -5.36 -3.17 -8.45
CA GLY A 424 -5.76 -1.82 -8.05
C GLY A 424 -4.69 -0.75 -8.29
N ALA A 425 -3.78 -0.97 -9.25
CA ALA A 425 -2.68 -0.05 -9.57
C ALA A 425 -3.16 1.15 -10.40
N CYS A 426 -2.33 2.21 -10.46
CA CYS A 426 -2.40 3.20 -11.54
C CYS A 426 -1.64 2.70 -12.77
N VAL A 427 -1.83 3.32 -13.95
CA VAL A 427 -1.17 2.88 -15.18
C VAL A 427 -0.73 4.04 -16.06
N VAL A 428 0.48 3.93 -16.62
CA VAL A 428 0.95 4.80 -17.70
C VAL A 428 0.47 4.26 -19.04
N GLY A 429 -0.17 5.11 -19.83
CA GLY A 429 -0.62 4.83 -21.19
C GLY A 429 0.25 5.53 -22.22
N LEU A 430 1.01 4.76 -23.01
CA LEU A 430 1.88 5.29 -24.07
C LEU A 430 1.08 5.57 -25.34
N THR A 431 1.22 6.77 -25.92
CA THR A 431 0.53 7.15 -27.15
C THR A 431 1.21 6.60 -28.41
N LEU A 432 1.31 5.28 -28.46
CA LEU A 432 1.75 4.50 -29.64
C LEU A 432 0.83 3.29 -29.87
N ASP A 433 0.78 2.79 -31.08
CA ASP A 433 0.05 1.59 -31.47
C ASP A 433 0.85 0.76 -32.50
N GLU A 434 0.18 -0.18 -33.17
CA GLU A 434 0.76 -1.07 -34.18
C GLU A 434 1.46 -0.31 -35.34
N ASN A 435 1.11 0.96 -35.54
CA ASN A 435 1.71 1.83 -36.55
C ASN A 435 2.89 2.66 -36.00
N GLY A 436 3.22 2.46 -34.72
CA GLY A 436 4.25 3.20 -34.01
C GLY A 436 3.73 4.51 -33.40
N ILE A 437 4.64 5.48 -33.19
CA ILE A 437 4.32 6.77 -32.56
C ILE A 437 3.78 7.74 -33.61
N PRO A 438 2.54 8.26 -33.45
CA PRO A 438 1.99 9.27 -34.37
C PRO A 438 2.84 10.54 -34.38
N LYS A 439 3.05 11.10 -35.58
CA LYS A 439 3.83 12.35 -35.75
C LYS A 439 3.08 13.59 -35.27
N THR A 440 1.75 13.53 -35.18
CA THR A 440 0.89 14.68 -34.85
C THR A 440 0.33 14.57 -33.45
N ALA A 441 0.05 15.70 -32.83
CA ALA A 441 -0.65 15.77 -31.56
C ALA A 441 -2.04 15.12 -31.59
N GLU A 442 -2.76 15.30 -32.72
CA GLU A 442 -4.07 14.66 -32.94
C GLU A 442 -3.98 13.13 -32.89
N GLY A 443 -3.06 12.53 -33.64
CA GLY A 443 -2.90 11.07 -33.63
C GLY A 443 -2.54 10.51 -32.25
N ARG A 444 -1.71 11.22 -31.49
CA ARG A 444 -1.38 10.84 -30.10
C ARG A 444 -2.59 10.96 -29.19
N PHE A 445 -3.38 12.01 -29.32
CA PHE A 445 -4.60 12.21 -28.57
C PHE A 445 -5.65 11.11 -28.82
N GLU A 446 -5.85 10.68 -30.08
CA GLU A 446 -6.76 9.59 -30.42
C GLU A 446 -6.35 8.25 -29.78
N ILE A 447 -5.04 7.97 -29.72
CA ILE A 447 -4.56 6.77 -29.01
C ILE A 447 -4.77 6.93 -27.50
N ALA A 448 -4.48 8.10 -26.90
CA ALA A 448 -4.74 8.37 -25.50
C ALA A 448 -6.22 8.13 -25.15
N LYS A 449 -7.13 8.68 -25.96
CA LYS A 449 -8.58 8.50 -25.80
C LYS A 449 -8.98 7.02 -25.83
N ARG A 450 -8.47 6.24 -26.79
CA ARG A 450 -8.72 4.79 -26.89
C ARG A 450 -8.24 4.06 -25.63
N ILE A 451 -7.06 4.37 -25.11
CA ILE A 451 -6.54 3.76 -23.88
C ILE A 451 -7.46 4.06 -22.69
N VAL A 452 -7.87 5.31 -22.52
CA VAL A 452 -8.76 5.74 -21.43
C VAL A 452 -10.12 5.07 -21.52
N GLU A 453 -10.76 5.06 -22.69
CA GLU A 453 -12.05 4.41 -22.90
C GLU A 453 -11.99 2.90 -22.61
N ARG A 454 -10.90 2.23 -22.97
CA ARG A 454 -10.71 0.80 -22.66
C ARG A 454 -10.47 0.56 -21.17
N ALA A 455 -9.77 1.44 -20.48
CA ALA A 455 -9.57 1.38 -19.04
C ALA A 455 -10.90 1.56 -18.28
N GLU A 456 -11.68 2.58 -18.65
CA GLU A 456 -13.01 2.83 -18.07
C GLU A 456 -13.98 1.68 -18.31
N ALA A 457 -13.96 1.06 -19.48
CA ALA A 457 -14.84 -0.07 -19.82
C ALA A 457 -14.67 -1.28 -18.89
N ILE A 458 -13.51 -1.44 -18.26
CA ILE A 458 -13.25 -2.50 -17.25
C ILE A 458 -13.25 -1.97 -15.82
N GLY A 459 -13.65 -0.71 -15.62
CA GLY A 459 -13.82 -0.08 -14.30
C GLY A 459 -12.51 0.43 -13.68
N ILE A 460 -11.53 0.83 -14.47
CA ILE A 460 -10.40 1.66 -14.04
C ILE A 460 -10.82 3.12 -14.22
N ASP A 461 -10.75 3.93 -13.16
CA ASP A 461 -11.07 5.36 -13.22
C ASP A 461 -10.04 6.09 -14.10
N ARG A 462 -10.48 7.04 -14.95
CA ARG A 462 -9.57 7.82 -15.79
C ARG A 462 -8.52 8.61 -15.03
N ARG A 463 -8.82 9.02 -13.80
CA ARG A 463 -7.85 9.69 -12.93
C ARG A 463 -6.61 8.84 -12.62
N ASP A 464 -6.75 7.51 -12.72
CA ASP A 464 -5.69 6.53 -12.46
C ASP A 464 -4.91 6.12 -13.73
N VAL A 465 -5.26 6.73 -14.87
CA VAL A 465 -4.59 6.56 -16.17
C VAL A 465 -3.72 7.77 -16.45
N PHE A 466 -2.40 7.57 -16.52
CA PHE A 466 -1.41 8.62 -16.76
C PHE A 466 -0.92 8.55 -18.20
N ILE A 467 -1.25 9.52 -19.02
CA ILE A 467 -0.91 9.48 -20.45
C ILE A 467 0.49 10.02 -20.68
N ASP A 468 1.36 9.20 -21.26
CA ASP A 468 2.66 9.62 -21.81
C ASP A 468 2.53 9.90 -23.31
N CYS A 469 2.63 11.18 -23.65
CA CYS A 469 2.58 11.65 -25.04
C CYS A 469 3.86 11.38 -25.82
N LEU A 470 4.84 10.70 -25.25
CA LEU A 470 6.11 10.26 -25.82
C LEU A 470 7.00 11.40 -26.32
N THR A 471 8.12 11.56 -25.64
CA THR A 471 9.14 12.55 -25.99
C THR A 471 10.07 12.01 -27.07
N MET A 472 10.01 12.59 -28.26
CA MET A 472 10.96 12.33 -29.33
C MET A 472 12.14 13.30 -29.26
N THR A 473 13.34 12.82 -29.58
CA THR A 473 14.53 13.67 -29.55
C THR A 473 14.50 14.74 -30.64
N VAL A 474 14.75 15.99 -30.26
CA VAL A 474 14.77 17.13 -31.20
C VAL A 474 15.97 17.10 -32.17
N SER A 475 16.99 16.31 -31.89
CA SER A 475 18.11 16.10 -32.82
C SER A 475 17.69 15.29 -34.07
N ALA A 476 16.64 14.45 -33.95
CA ALA A 476 16.09 13.72 -35.08
C ALA A 476 14.95 14.49 -35.76
N GLU A 477 14.07 15.14 -35.01
CA GLU A 477 12.93 15.89 -35.55
C GLU A 477 12.54 17.05 -34.63
N GLN A 478 12.85 18.27 -35.01
CA GLN A 478 12.59 19.47 -34.18
C GLN A 478 11.12 19.76 -33.97
N SER A 479 10.25 19.44 -34.94
CA SER A 479 8.80 19.63 -34.84
C SER A 479 8.15 18.75 -33.78
N ALA A 480 8.75 17.59 -33.46
CA ALA A 480 8.23 16.62 -32.50
C ALA A 480 8.02 17.22 -31.10
N CYS A 481 8.86 18.16 -30.68
CA CYS A 481 8.72 18.86 -29.40
C CYS A 481 7.34 19.52 -29.26
N ARG A 482 6.93 20.33 -30.23
CA ARG A 482 5.63 21.01 -30.21
C ARG A 482 4.46 20.03 -30.32
N GLN A 483 4.61 18.96 -31.07
CA GLN A 483 3.57 17.92 -31.16
C GLN A 483 3.37 17.21 -29.81
N THR A 484 4.44 16.92 -29.08
CA THR A 484 4.38 16.34 -27.73
C THR A 484 3.68 17.30 -26.77
N LEU A 485 4.07 18.58 -26.73
CA LEU A 485 3.46 19.59 -25.86
C LEU A 485 1.98 19.82 -26.16
N ASN A 486 1.62 19.93 -27.44
CA ASN A 486 0.23 20.11 -27.85
C ASN A 486 -0.63 18.87 -27.51
N ALA A 487 -0.09 17.66 -27.65
CA ALA A 487 -0.78 16.43 -27.26
C ALA A 487 -0.99 16.38 -25.74
N LEU A 488 0.03 16.73 -24.96
CA LEU A 488 -0.01 16.78 -23.50
C LEU A 488 -1.10 17.78 -23.02
N HIS A 489 -1.11 18.99 -23.57
CA HIS A 489 -2.13 19.99 -23.28
C HIS A 489 -3.55 19.47 -23.53
N ARG A 490 -3.78 18.85 -24.68
CA ARG A 490 -5.09 18.28 -25.03
C ARG A 490 -5.50 17.13 -24.10
N VAL A 491 -4.59 16.23 -23.78
CA VAL A 491 -4.86 15.15 -22.81
C VAL A 491 -5.28 15.73 -21.46
N LYS A 492 -4.57 16.76 -21.00
CA LYS A 492 -4.87 17.42 -19.73
C LYS A 492 -6.23 18.12 -19.75
N THR A 493 -6.51 18.89 -20.79
CA THR A 493 -7.68 19.78 -20.84
C THR A 493 -8.94 19.13 -21.43
N GLU A 494 -8.81 18.24 -22.43
CA GLU A 494 -9.94 17.62 -23.12
C GLU A 494 -10.31 16.25 -22.56
N LEU A 495 -9.31 15.38 -22.19
CA LEU A 495 -9.58 14.10 -21.56
C LEU A 495 -9.68 14.21 -20.03
N GLY A 496 -9.08 15.22 -19.42
CA GLY A 496 -9.05 15.38 -17.96
C GLY A 496 -8.22 14.29 -17.25
N CYS A 497 -7.28 13.66 -17.94
CA CYS A 497 -6.39 12.67 -17.39
C CYS A 497 -5.13 13.31 -16.78
N LYS A 498 -4.45 12.57 -15.93
CA LYS A 498 -3.09 12.90 -15.51
C LYS A 498 -2.12 12.61 -16.65
N THR A 499 -0.98 13.30 -16.63
CA THR A 499 0.04 13.20 -17.68
C THR A 499 1.37 12.74 -17.09
N CYS A 500 2.08 11.91 -17.83
CA CYS A 500 3.42 11.44 -17.51
C CYS A 500 4.34 11.70 -18.71
N LEU A 501 5.64 11.86 -18.50
CA LEU A 501 6.54 12.08 -19.63
C LEU A 501 8.00 11.73 -19.28
N GLY A 502 8.62 10.91 -20.10
CA GLY A 502 10.07 10.69 -20.10
C GLY A 502 10.81 11.92 -20.66
N VAL A 503 11.05 12.91 -19.81
CA VAL A 503 11.53 14.25 -20.21
C VAL A 503 12.93 14.23 -20.80
N SER A 504 13.84 13.42 -20.25
CA SER A 504 15.26 13.37 -20.62
C SER A 504 15.50 12.96 -22.08
N ASN A 505 14.52 12.32 -22.73
CA ASN A 505 14.62 11.87 -24.11
C ASN A 505 14.74 13.02 -25.12
N ILE A 506 14.20 14.20 -24.81
CA ILE A 506 14.19 15.38 -25.71
C ILE A 506 15.58 15.77 -26.19
N SER A 507 16.58 15.62 -25.34
CA SER A 507 17.94 16.14 -25.54
C SER A 507 18.96 15.10 -26.04
N PHE A 508 18.52 13.85 -26.36
CA PHE A 508 19.45 12.84 -26.85
C PHE A 508 20.18 13.32 -28.11
N GLY A 509 21.52 13.09 -28.17
CA GLY A 509 22.37 13.49 -29.28
C GLY A 509 22.79 14.95 -29.29
N LEU A 510 22.32 15.78 -28.35
CA LEU A 510 22.73 17.18 -28.25
C LEU A 510 23.83 17.40 -27.20
N PRO A 511 24.72 18.40 -27.40
CA PRO A 511 25.61 18.86 -26.33
C PRO A 511 24.81 19.65 -25.27
N ASN A 512 25.37 19.76 -24.05
CA ASN A 512 24.75 20.49 -22.94
C ASN A 512 23.26 20.09 -22.71
N ARG A 513 23.03 18.79 -22.61
CA ARG A 513 21.70 18.18 -22.53
C ARG A 513 20.82 18.78 -21.45
N ASP A 514 21.40 19.11 -20.29
CA ASP A 514 20.67 19.59 -19.11
C ASP A 514 19.94 20.90 -19.39
N LEU A 515 20.55 21.79 -20.19
CA LEU A 515 19.91 23.04 -20.59
C LEU A 515 18.65 22.81 -21.42
N VAL A 516 18.73 21.89 -22.41
CA VAL A 516 17.60 21.56 -23.28
C VAL A 516 16.52 20.82 -22.50
N THR A 517 16.92 19.83 -21.68
CA THR A 517 16.01 19.03 -20.84
C THR A 517 15.24 19.91 -19.85
N ARG A 518 15.94 20.80 -19.14
CA ARG A 518 15.33 21.74 -18.17
C ARG A 518 14.34 22.69 -18.85
N THR A 519 14.71 23.25 -20.00
CA THR A 519 13.84 24.16 -20.75
C THR A 519 12.57 23.44 -21.22
N PHE A 520 12.71 22.25 -21.80
CA PHE A 520 11.58 21.43 -22.22
C PHE A 520 10.68 21.02 -21.03
N LEU A 521 11.28 20.63 -19.91
CA LEU A 521 10.55 20.32 -18.69
C LEU A 521 9.65 21.50 -18.25
N THR A 522 10.21 22.72 -18.21
CA THR A 522 9.42 23.90 -17.82
C THR A 522 8.26 24.14 -18.79
N MET A 523 8.47 23.98 -20.10
CA MET A 523 7.41 24.07 -21.09
C MET A 523 6.34 22.99 -20.90
N ALA A 524 6.75 21.77 -20.59
CA ALA A 524 5.82 20.66 -20.35
C ALA A 524 5.01 20.83 -19.06
N LEU A 525 5.61 21.36 -18.00
CA LEU A 525 4.91 21.69 -16.74
C LEU A 525 3.81 22.72 -16.98
N GLU A 526 4.10 23.76 -17.79
CA GLU A 526 3.12 24.79 -18.16
C GLU A 526 1.96 24.22 -18.99
N GLU A 527 2.21 23.22 -19.84
CA GLU A 527 1.17 22.52 -20.60
C GLU A 527 0.43 21.43 -19.77
N GLY A 528 0.74 21.30 -18.47
CA GLY A 528 0.03 20.44 -17.52
C GLY A 528 0.66 19.07 -17.26
N LEU A 529 2.01 18.96 -17.29
CA LEU A 529 2.71 17.72 -16.92
C LEU A 529 2.60 17.47 -15.41
N ASP A 530 1.99 16.32 -15.03
CA ASP A 530 1.83 15.90 -13.63
C ASP A 530 3.03 15.06 -13.14
N LEU A 531 3.54 14.15 -13.97
CA LEU A 531 4.53 13.14 -13.58
C LEU A 531 5.77 13.20 -14.50
N PRO A 532 6.69 14.15 -14.28
CA PRO A 532 7.96 14.17 -14.99
C PRO A 532 8.87 13.02 -14.54
N ILE A 533 9.24 12.13 -15.47
CA ILE A 533 10.28 11.11 -15.29
C ILE A 533 11.61 11.76 -15.64
N ILE A 534 12.45 12.01 -14.63
CA ILE A 534 13.69 12.78 -14.73
C ILE A 534 14.81 12.19 -13.87
N ASN A 535 16.03 12.66 -14.08
CA ASN A 535 17.14 12.40 -13.16
C ASN A 535 17.13 13.46 -12.02
N PRO A 536 16.67 13.10 -10.81
CA PRO A 536 16.55 14.07 -9.72
C PRO A 536 17.92 14.52 -9.17
N ASN A 537 18.99 13.76 -9.42
CA ASN A 537 20.35 14.11 -9.00
C ASN A 537 20.97 15.29 -9.79
N ILE A 538 20.26 15.82 -10.79
CA ILE A 538 20.66 17.02 -11.52
C ILE A 538 19.87 18.20 -10.95
N ASP A 539 20.49 18.95 -10.05
CA ASP A 539 19.85 20.05 -9.32
C ASP A 539 19.18 21.08 -10.26
N SER A 540 19.79 21.41 -11.40
CA SER A 540 19.18 22.32 -12.37
C SER A 540 17.85 21.82 -12.96
N ILE A 541 17.62 20.50 -13.00
CA ILE A 541 16.39 19.88 -13.49
C ILE A 541 15.35 19.78 -12.36
N THR A 542 15.73 19.26 -11.21
CA THR A 542 14.87 19.19 -10.03
C THR A 542 14.47 20.58 -9.55
N GLY A 543 15.42 21.52 -9.58
CA GLY A 543 15.19 22.93 -9.27
C GLY A 543 14.15 23.59 -10.18
N ALA A 544 14.04 23.18 -11.45
CA ALA A 544 13.00 23.69 -12.33
C ALA A 544 11.59 23.30 -11.87
N VAL A 545 11.40 22.05 -11.37
CA VAL A 545 10.12 21.61 -10.80
C VAL A 545 9.81 22.37 -9.51
N ARG A 546 10.80 22.54 -8.62
CA ARG A 546 10.65 23.29 -7.38
C ARG A 546 10.28 24.76 -7.65
N ALA A 547 11.00 25.41 -8.60
CA ALA A 547 10.71 26.78 -9.00
C ALA A 547 9.31 26.93 -9.63
N TYR A 548 8.91 25.97 -10.48
CA TYR A 548 7.55 25.94 -11.03
C TYR A 548 6.49 25.89 -9.92
N ARG A 549 6.64 25.00 -8.93
CA ARG A 549 5.72 24.90 -7.79
C ARG A 549 5.58 26.22 -7.01
N VAL A 550 6.67 26.98 -6.88
CA VAL A 550 6.64 28.32 -6.27
C VAL A 550 5.87 29.31 -7.14
N LEU A 551 6.20 29.38 -8.44
CA LEU A 551 5.62 30.36 -9.37
C LEU A 551 4.13 30.10 -9.63
N ASP A 552 3.71 28.84 -9.65
CA ASP A 552 2.30 28.43 -9.81
C ASP A 552 1.52 28.46 -8.48
N GLY A 553 2.15 28.89 -7.38
CA GLY A 553 1.50 29.04 -6.08
C GLY A 553 1.15 27.71 -5.39
N ILE A 554 1.75 26.60 -5.81
CA ILE A 554 1.61 25.26 -5.22
C ILE A 554 2.38 25.23 -3.89
N ASP A 555 3.66 25.61 -3.91
CA ASP A 555 4.50 25.74 -2.72
C ASP A 555 4.13 27.01 -1.94
N LYS A 556 3.26 26.86 -0.93
CA LYS A 556 2.75 27.98 -0.14
C LYS A 556 3.88 28.63 0.68
N ASN A 557 4.00 29.94 0.52
CA ASN A 557 5.05 30.75 1.15
C ASN A 557 6.49 30.30 0.79
N SER A 558 6.65 29.55 -0.30
CA SER A 558 7.93 28.99 -0.78
C SER A 558 8.68 28.15 0.28
N MET A 559 7.93 27.46 1.15
CA MET A 559 8.52 26.75 2.29
C MET A 559 9.39 25.58 1.85
N ASP A 560 8.90 24.77 0.89
CA ASP A 560 9.66 23.62 0.37
C ASP A 560 10.90 24.06 -0.43
N PHE A 561 10.76 25.14 -1.19
CA PHE A 561 11.87 25.73 -1.94
C PHE A 561 12.95 26.27 -1.00
N ILE A 562 12.56 27.03 0.03
CA ILE A 562 13.48 27.55 1.04
C ILE A 562 14.17 26.40 1.78
N ALA A 563 13.44 25.38 2.20
CA ALA A 563 14.00 24.22 2.86
C ALA A 563 15.04 23.48 1.98
N ALA A 564 14.76 23.36 0.69
CA ALA A 564 15.67 22.68 -0.25
C ALA A 564 16.96 23.45 -0.53
N TYR A 565 16.99 24.79 -0.38
CA TYR A 565 18.12 25.61 -0.78
C TYR A 565 18.74 26.45 0.35
N ASN A 566 18.17 26.42 1.57
CA ASN A 566 18.65 27.23 2.70
C ASN A 566 20.07 26.83 3.14
N ASP A 567 20.38 25.52 3.09
CA ASP A 567 21.71 25.01 3.45
C ASP A 567 22.77 25.26 2.33
N ALA A 568 22.34 25.50 1.08
CA ALA A 568 23.23 25.77 -0.05
C ALA A 568 23.90 27.17 0.05
N VAL A 569 23.33 28.09 0.82
CA VAL A 569 23.88 29.45 1.01
C VAL A 569 25.08 29.46 1.96
N GLN A 570 25.32 28.38 2.72
CA GLN A 570 26.43 28.30 3.69
C GLN A 570 27.64 27.49 3.21
N ALA A 571 27.59 26.82 2.05
CA ALA A 571 28.72 26.09 1.51
C ALA A 571 29.45 26.88 0.40
N PRO A 572 30.77 27.18 0.52
CA PRO A 572 31.52 27.72 -0.61
C PRO A 572 31.56 26.68 -1.73
N ALA A 573 31.40 27.14 -2.99
CA ALA A 573 31.37 26.31 -4.18
C ALA A 573 32.51 25.28 -4.19
N ALA A 574 32.21 24.03 -3.88
CA ALA A 574 33.13 22.92 -4.00
C ALA A 574 32.93 22.24 -5.35
N ASN A 575 34.04 22.10 -6.09
CA ASN A 575 34.12 21.46 -7.38
C ASN A 575 33.46 20.08 -7.41
N ASN A 576 32.50 19.91 -8.30
CA ASN A 576 31.86 18.61 -8.61
C ASN A 576 32.88 17.65 -9.24
N ASN A 577 33.55 16.85 -8.43
CA ASN A 577 34.21 15.60 -8.84
C ASN A 577 34.46 14.68 -7.62
N SER A 578 33.39 14.23 -6.93
CA SER A 578 33.53 13.14 -5.96
C SER A 578 32.16 12.50 -5.65
N ALA A 579 31.64 11.76 -6.60
CA ALA A 579 30.52 10.87 -6.35
C ALA A 579 31.05 9.42 -6.34
N ALA A 580 31.61 8.97 -5.20
CA ALA A 580 31.83 7.56 -4.85
C ALA A 580 32.78 7.31 -3.66
N SER A 581 33.16 8.33 -2.83
CA SER A 581 34.21 8.13 -1.81
C SER A 581 33.83 8.38 -0.35
N ASP A 582 32.61 8.80 -0.02
CA ASP A 582 32.27 9.21 1.34
C ASP A 582 31.13 8.44 2.01
N LEU A 583 30.87 7.18 1.60
CA LEU A 583 29.98 6.32 2.37
C LEU A 583 30.75 5.80 3.60
N ASP A 584 30.38 6.26 4.78
CA ASP A 584 30.94 5.74 6.02
C ASP A 584 30.13 4.52 6.54
N ILE A 585 30.76 3.77 7.43
CA ILE A 585 30.17 2.54 8.00
C ILE A 585 28.86 2.83 8.77
N MET A 586 28.76 3.97 9.44
CA MET A 586 27.58 4.35 10.20
C MET A 586 26.39 4.59 9.26
N THR A 587 26.62 5.30 8.16
CA THR A 587 25.63 5.54 7.11
C THR A 587 25.22 4.25 6.41
N ALA A 588 26.17 3.34 6.15
CA ALA A 588 25.86 2.06 5.54
C ALA A 588 24.96 1.19 6.45
N VAL A 589 25.25 1.16 7.75
CA VAL A 589 24.43 0.42 8.74
C VAL A 589 23.04 1.06 8.88
N PHE A 590 22.97 2.39 9.03
CA PHE A 590 21.72 3.12 9.16
C PHE A 590 20.78 2.92 7.96
N ASN A 591 21.34 2.85 6.75
CA ASN A 591 20.59 2.66 5.50
C ASN A 591 20.42 1.17 5.11
N GLY A 592 20.81 0.21 5.95
CA GLY A 592 20.63 -1.22 5.68
C GLY A 592 21.47 -1.80 4.53
N LEU A 593 22.56 -1.15 4.15
CA LEU A 593 23.43 -1.55 3.03
C LEU A 593 24.42 -2.63 3.49
N LYS A 594 24.01 -3.90 3.48
CA LYS A 594 24.75 -5.03 4.07
C LYS A 594 26.14 -5.27 3.48
N LYS A 595 26.29 -5.19 2.15
CA LYS A 595 27.58 -5.46 1.48
C LYS A 595 28.57 -4.33 1.67
N GLU A 596 28.14 -3.09 1.49
CA GLU A 596 28.96 -1.90 1.73
C GLU A 596 29.38 -1.83 3.21
N GLY A 597 28.46 -2.09 4.13
CA GLY A 597 28.75 -2.18 5.56
C GLY A 597 29.81 -3.24 5.86
N ALA A 598 29.72 -4.42 5.27
CA ALA A 598 30.73 -5.48 5.43
C ALA A 598 32.11 -5.07 4.86
N LEU A 599 32.13 -4.54 3.61
CA LEU A 599 33.37 -4.09 2.96
C LEU A 599 34.06 -2.96 3.72
N LEU A 600 33.28 -1.97 4.21
CA LEU A 600 33.80 -0.88 5.02
C LEU A 600 34.34 -1.38 6.36
N THR A 601 33.66 -2.35 6.98
CA THR A 601 34.12 -2.98 8.23
C THR A 601 35.43 -3.73 8.00
N GLU A 602 35.54 -4.52 6.92
CA GLU A 602 36.78 -5.24 6.57
C GLU A 602 37.95 -4.27 6.32
N LYS A 603 37.71 -3.19 5.57
CA LYS A 603 38.70 -2.15 5.30
C LYS A 603 39.18 -1.49 6.59
N MET A 604 38.26 -1.08 7.46
CA MET A 604 38.58 -0.47 8.73
C MET A 604 39.30 -1.43 9.69
N LEU A 605 38.92 -2.70 9.69
CA LEU A 605 39.60 -3.72 10.48
C LEU A 605 41.06 -3.93 9.99
N ALA A 606 41.27 -3.86 8.69
CA ALA A 606 42.62 -3.93 8.12
C ALA A 606 43.48 -2.68 8.47
N GLU A 607 42.85 -1.51 8.59
CA GLU A 607 43.51 -0.25 8.93
C GLU A 607 43.77 -0.12 10.46
N THR A 608 42.81 -0.52 11.29
CA THR A 608 42.87 -0.30 12.74
C THR A 608 43.42 -1.49 13.52
N GLY A 609 43.25 -2.71 13.00
CA GLY A 609 43.59 -3.96 13.68
C GLY A 609 42.75 -4.27 14.93
N ASP A 610 41.74 -3.42 15.25
CA ASP A 610 40.97 -3.52 16.50
C ASP A 610 39.46 -3.63 16.19
N ALA A 611 38.97 -4.86 16.18
CA ALA A 611 37.57 -5.16 15.93
C ALA A 611 36.63 -4.57 17.00
N MET A 612 37.07 -4.56 18.28
CA MET A 612 36.24 -4.04 19.36
C MET A 612 36.06 -2.52 19.28
N LYS A 613 37.05 -1.81 18.77
CA LYS A 613 36.97 -0.39 18.52
C LYS A 613 35.91 -0.07 17.46
N ILE A 614 35.90 -0.82 16.36
CA ILE A 614 34.90 -0.66 15.28
C ILE A 614 33.49 -0.93 15.84
N VAL A 615 33.32 -1.99 16.62
CA VAL A 615 32.04 -2.33 17.23
C VAL A 615 31.56 -1.22 18.15
N ASN A 616 32.39 -0.78 19.10
CA ASN A 616 31.97 0.15 20.14
C ASN A 616 31.83 1.60 19.66
N GLU A 617 32.69 2.05 18.75
CA GLU A 617 32.72 3.44 18.31
C GLU A 617 31.88 3.71 17.06
N MET A 618 31.51 2.67 16.29
CA MET A 618 30.81 2.84 15.02
C MET A 618 29.54 2.00 14.87
N LEU A 619 29.63 0.67 15.08
CA LEU A 619 28.45 -0.19 14.84
C LEU A 619 27.39 -0.01 15.93
N ILE A 620 27.77 0.03 17.20
CA ILE A 620 26.81 0.27 18.28
C ILE A 620 26.17 1.66 18.15
N PRO A 621 26.91 2.77 17.97
CA PRO A 621 26.27 4.09 17.76
C PRO A 621 25.40 4.17 16.49
N ALA A 622 25.72 3.42 15.45
CA ALA A 622 24.84 3.35 14.27
C ALA A 622 23.53 2.60 14.57
N LEU A 623 23.60 1.49 15.30
CA LEU A 623 22.42 0.74 15.75
C LEU A 623 21.59 1.53 16.77
N ASP A 624 22.22 2.32 17.65
CA ASP A 624 21.51 3.21 18.57
C ASP A 624 20.70 4.26 17.80
N LYS A 625 21.25 4.84 16.73
CA LYS A 625 20.51 5.75 15.84
C LYS A 625 19.34 5.06 15.13
N VAL A 626 19.51 3.79 14.70
CA VAL A 626 18.39 3.00 14.16
C VAL A 626 17.33 2.79 15.24
N GLY A 627 17.75 2.43 16.48
CA GLY A 627 16.86 2.29 17.64
C GLY A 627 16.10 3.57 17.95
N GLU A 628 16.79 4.71 18.01
CA GLU A 628 16.14 6.03 18.18
C GLU A 628 15.17 6.35 17.05
N GLY A 629 15.50 5.97 15.81
CA GLY A 629 14.63 6.13 14.66
C GLY A 629 13.35 5.30 14.80
N PHE A 630 13.49 4.08 15.31
CA PHE A 630 12.38 3.18 15.61
C PHE A 630 11.50 3.72 16.75
N GLU A 631 12.11 4.12 17.88
CA GLU A 631 11.38 4.71 19.01
C GLU A 631 10.63 6.01 18.65
N LYS A 632 11.20 6.80 17.74
CA LYS A 632 10.59 8.04 17.22
C LYS A 632 9.62 7.77 16.05
N ASN A 633 9.31 6.53 15.74
CA ASN A 633 8.44 6.10 14.64
C ASN A 633 8.87 6.66 13.25
N LYS A 634 10.17 6.79 13.03
CA LYS A 634 10.77 7.22 11.75
C LYS A 634 11.30 6.06 10.92
N ILE A 635 11.59 4.94 11.57
CA ILE A 635 12.07 3.69 10.95
C ILE A 635 11.15 2.56 11.43
N PHE A 636 10.80 1.63 10.55
CA PHE A 636 9.90 0.50 10.81
C PHE A 636 10.54 -0.80 10.31
N LEU A 637 10.08 -1.96 10.80
CA LEU A 637 10.55 -3.29 10.40
C LEU A 637 10.18 -3.65 8.96
#